data_eef8988e5ba98fc1d00dd4dc904b815d
#
_entry.id   eef8988e5ba98fc1d00dd4dc904b815d
#
_cell.length_a   1.000
_cell.length_b   1.000
_cell.length_c   1.000
_cell.angle_alpha   90.00
_cell.angle_beta   90.00
_cell.angle_gamma   90.00
#
_symmetry.space_group_name_H-M   'P 1'
#
loop_
_entity.id
_entity.type
_entity.pdbx_description
1 polymer ?
#
loop_
_entity_poly.entity_id
_entity_poly.type
_entity_poly.pdbx_seq_one_letter_code
_entity_poly.pdbx_strand_id
1 'polypeptide(L)'
;MKHILTIILCAASCFCYGQERRQTESREGWWNDNPSFVVPIREIGVTARRPMKEIGVQKTRLDTLVLHENIALSMADVLTFNTSIFVKQYGRATLSTVAFRGTSPSHTQVTWNGMRINSPMLGMTDFSMIPSYFIDDASLLHGTSSVNETGGGLGGAVKLSTRPADRRGFGLQYVQGVGSFSTFDEFLRLTYGGDRWQSSTRVVYSSSPNDFRYRNYNKKLNVYDDDRNIVDSYYPVERNKSGAYHDLHLLQELYYNSGDGNRFGLQAWYVHSSRGVPMLSVDHKEDDDYSNVQREQTLRGILQWDHLRENWKVGAKAGYIHTWMAYDFEKSLGNGNMAQMIRSRSRIDTFFGQVEGEYSVGDKWLFTADLSVHQHLVESVDKNVLPMKDPQQLGGNRKKVQVGYDQGRVELSGYVSAKYQPTDRLGLSLALREEMFGDDWTPVIPAFFADYVLSHRGRVVAKASVSRNFRFPTLNDLYFLPGGNPDLKKEHGISYDGGVSFAVGRGGSYSLHGEATWFDSYIDDWIVWLPTFKGFWTPKNIKEVHAYGVELKAGVDWQPAPDWQLNADGNFSWTPSINNGDPVDWYDKAIGKQLVYIPEYSASVTGRLTYRSWRFIYKWCYYSERFTTSDNSMKTKIGRVKPYFMSDVSLEKAFSLRWADFTVKGVVNNLFNEEYESVLSRPMPRLNYELFLDIRPRWGRRR
;
A
#
# COMPACT_ATOMS: atom_id res chain seq x y z
N MET A 1 -22.09 9.69 19.25
CA MET A 1 -21.02 10.49 19.88
C MET A 1 -20.98 10.39 21.41
N LYS A 2 -22.08 10.55 22.17
CA LYS A 2 -22.06 10.46 23.65
C LYS A 2 -21.57 9.10 24.20
N HIS A 3 -21.84 7.98 23.57
CA HIS A 3 -21.45 6.65 24.05
C HIS A 3 -19.99 6.26 23.75
N ILE A 4 -19.35 6.87 22.75
CA ILE A 4 -17.93 6.62 22.40
C ILE A 4 -17.02 7.36 23.40
N LEU A 5 -17.40 8.56 23.82
CA LEU A 5 -16.66 9.33 24.83
C LEU A 5 -16.66 8.63 26.19
N THR A 6 -17.74 7.92 26.55
CA THR A 6 -17.88 7.19 27.81
C THR A 6 -16.98 5.94 27.84
N ILE A 7 -16.79 5.26 26.73
CA ILE A 7 -15.91 4.08 26.64
C ILE A 7 -14.42 4.51 26.74
N ILE A 8 -14.04 5.63 26.17
CA ILE A 8 -12.69 6.18 26.25
C ILE A 8 -12.38 6.64 27.68
N LEU A 9 -13.32 7.24 28.38
CA LEU A 9 -13.16 7.66 29.79
C LEU A 9 -13.11 6.47 30.76
N CYS A 10 -13.86 5.40 30.54
CA CYS A 10 -13.79 4.19 31.37
C CYS A 10 -12.49 3.42 31.20
N ALA A 11 -11.87 3.41 30.02
CA ALA A 11 -10.55 2.80 29.81
C ALA A 11 -9.43 3.60 30.52
N ALA A 12 -9.57 4.91 30.64
CA ALA A 12 -8.59 5.76 31.33
C ALA A 12 -8.67 5.67 32.87
N SER A 13 -9.84 5.37 33.44
CA SER A 13 -10.03 5.31 34.90
C SER A 13 -9.57 4.02 35.56
N CYS A 14 -9.34 2.93 34.81
CA CYS A 14 -8.84 1.66 35.37
C CYS A 14 -7.32 1.62 35.64
N PHE A 15 -6.55 2.65 35.29
CA PHE A 15 -5.08 2.63 35.35
C PHE A 15 -4.45 3.57 36.41
N CYS A 16 -5.24 4.17 37.32
CA CYS A 16 -4.71 5.14 38.28
C CYS A 16 -4.27 4.60 39.65
N TYR A 17 -4.01 3.30 39.82
CA TYR A 17 -3.47 2.79 41.08
C TYR A 17 -2.23 1.91 40.86
N GLY A 18 -1.04 2.46 41.21
CA GLY A 18 0.23 1.69 41.27
C GLY A 18 1.41 2.57 41.63
N GLN A 19 1.81 2.47 42.90
CA GLN A 19 2.85 3.26 43.55
C GLN A 19 4.29 3.01 43.07
N GLU A 20 5.10 4.05 43.31
CA GLU A 20 6.53 4.23 43.06
C GLU A 20 7.47 3.16 43.67
N ARG A 21 8.55 2.85 42.92
CA ARG A 21 9.91 2.67 43.50
C ARG A 21 10.98 3.07 42.48
N ARG A 22 11.94 3.87 42.96
CA ARG A 22 13.13 4.37 42.27
C ARG A 22 14.13 3.25 41.97
N GLN A 23 14.81 3.31 40.81
CA GLN A 23 16.27 3.16 40.71
C GLN A 23 16.80 3.58 39.33
N THR A 24 17.78 4.47 39.42
CA THR A 24 19.00 4.78 38.65
C THR A 24 19.12 4.50 37.15
N GLU A 25 19.54 5.57 36.52
CA GLU A 25 19.85 5.87 35.14
C GLU A 25 20.84 4.93 34.47
N SER A 26 20.56 4.57 33.20
CA SER A 26 21.55 4.52 32.14
C SER A 26 21.05 5.36 30.96
N ARG A 27 21.84 6.37 30.64
CA ARG A 27 21.60 7.31 29.54
C ARG A 27 21.89 6.61 28.22
N GLU A 28 20.86 6.51 27.36
CA GLU A 28 20.94 6.69 25.93
C GLU A 28 19.52 6.96 25.42
N GLY A 29 19.12 8.24 25.51
CA GLY A 29 17.83 8.71 25.06
C GLY A 29 17.94 9.24 23.62
N TRP A 30 17.13 8.72 22.74
CA TRP A 30 16.98 9.11 21.34
C TRP A 30 16.32 10.48 21.09
N TRP A 31 16.15 11.30 22.15
CA TRP A 31 15.55 12.62 22.07
C TRP A 31 16.37 13.60 22.87
N ASN A 32 17.22 14.34 22.22
CA ASN A 32 17.84 15.52 22.80
C ASN A 32 16.78 16.55 23.18
N ASP A 33 16.97 17.23 24.31
CA ASP A 33 16.07 18.26 24.87
C ASP A 33 15.86 19.51 24.00
N ASN A 34 16.41 19.52 22.81
CA ASN A 34 16.25 20.57 21.80
C ASN A 34 15.22 20.13 20.77
N PRO A 35 14.22 20.96 20.41
CA PRO A 35 13.27 20.66 19.34
C PRO A 35 13.90 20.79 17.95
N SER A 36 15.19 20.50 17.83
CA SER A 36 15.83 20.30 16.56
C SER A 36 15.40 18.95 16.01
N PHE A 37 15.05 18.90 14.73
CA PHE A 37 14.88 17.63 14.01
C PHE A 37 16.26 16.95 13.90
N VAL A 38 16.76 16.37 15.01
CA VAL A 38 17.93 15.51 14.93
C VAL A 38 17.45 14.20 14.29
N VAL A 39 17.54 14.16 12.98
CA VAL A 39 17.49 12.89 12.26
C VAL A 39 18.87 12.28 12.42
N PRO A 40 19.01 11.13 13.12
CA PRO A 40 20.29 10.45 13.10
C PRO A 40 20.61 10.15 11.63
N ILE A 41 21.79 10.53 11.17
CA ILE A 41 22.33 9.99 9.91
C ILE A 41 22.19 8.48 10.05
N ARG A 42 21.55 7.84 9.08
CA ARG A 42 21.39 6.38 9.07
C ARG A 42 22.74 5.78 9.47
N GLU A 43 22.82 5.33 10.72
CA GLU A 43 24.04 4.70 11.19
C GLU A 43 24.19 3.47 10.30
N ILE A 44 25.11 3.55 9.37
CA ILE A 44 25.52 2.39 8.62
C ILE A 44 26.25 1.54 9.64
N GLY A 45 25.46 0.79 10.41
CA GLY A 45 25.99 -0.10 11.43
C GLY A 45 27.04 -0.96 10.78
N VAL A 46 28.31 -0.80 11.17
CA VAL A 46 29.43 -1.60 10.67
C VAL A 46 29.33 -2.96 11.33
N THR A 47 28.31 -3.74 10.97
CA THR A 47 28.33 -5.17 11.26
C THR A 47 29.28 -5.79 10.25
N ALA A 48 30.29 -6.48 10.75
CA ALA A 48 31.29 -7.18 9.93
C ALA A 48 30.64 -8.25 9.03
N ARG A 49 29.42 -8.68 9.32
CA ARG A 49 28.61 -9.64 8.57
C ARG A 49 27.24 -9.08 8.23
N ARG A 50 26.79 -9.35 7.00
CA ARG A 50 25.42 -9.08 6.57
C ARG A 50 24.46 -10.05 7.30
N PRO A 51 23.26 -9.58 7.73
CA PRO A 51 22.27 -10.50 8.29
C PRO A 51 21.95 -11.62 7.31
N MET A 52 22.11 -12.88 7.71
CA MET A 52 21.82 -14.05 6.85
C MET A 52 20.39 -14.03 6.29
N LYS A 53 19.46 -13.41 6.98
CA LYS A 53 18.07 -13.24 6.51
C LYS A 53 17.94 -12.47 5.18
N GLU A 54 18.91 -11.65 4.83
CA GLU A 54 18.87 -10.76 3.67
C GLU A 54 19.75 -11.23 2.50
N ILE A 55 20.25 -12.46 2.55
CA ILE A 55 21.09 -13.04 1.47
C ILE A 55 20.32 -12.97 0.14
N GLY A 56 20.86 -12.24 -0.85
CA GLY A 56 20.34 -12.12 -2.21
C GLY A 56 18.98 -11.41 -2.34
N VAL A 57 18.36 -10.95 -1.24
CA VAL A 57 17.03 -10.37 -1.24
C VAL A 57 17.07 -8.94 -1.80
N GLN A 58 16.17 -8.66 -2.76
CA GLN A 58 15.87 -7.31 -3.25
C GLN A 58 14.76 -6.68 -2.42
N LYS A 59 15.14 -5.72 -1.56
CA LYS A 59 14.25 -5.11 -0.58
C LYS A 59 14.37 -3.59 -0.56
N THR A 60 13.25 -2.89 -0.66
CA THR A 60 13.16 -1.46 -0.34
C THR A 60 12.53 -1.31 1.03
N ARG A 61 13.17 -0.58 1.91
CA ARG A 61 12.63 -0.30 3.24
C ARG A 61 12.28 1.17 3.35
N LEU A 62 11.04 1.46 3.76
CA LEU A 62 10.60 2.77 4.18
C LEU A 62 10.69 2.81 5.72
N ASP A 63 11.60 3.59 6.21
CA ASP A 63 11.83 3.69 7.66
C ASP A 63 10.78 4.56 8.36
N THR A 64 10.82 4.54 9.67
CA THR A 64 9.92 5.30 10.55
C THR A 64 9.96 6.80 10.26
N LEU A 65 11.10 7.34 9.82
CA LEU A 65 11.23 8.76 9.50
C LEU A 65 10.36 9.14 8.30
N VAL A 66 10.48 8.39 7.19
CA VAL A 66 9.68 8.61 5.97
C VAL A 66 8.20 8.51 6.28
N LEU A 67 7.79 7.51 7.09
CA LEU A 67 6.39 7.32 7.47
C LEU A 67 5.87 8.48 8.34
N HIS A 68 6.64 8.93 9.33
CA HIS A 68 6.25 10.03 10.23
C HIS A 68 6.22 11.40 9.55
N GLU A 69 7.11 11.66 8.60
CA GLU A 69 7.07 12.90 7.79
C GLU A 69 5.79 13.01 6.96
N ASN A 70 5.21 11.87 6.62
CA ASN A 70 4.03 11.75 5.77
C ASN A 70 2.77 11.37 6.56
N ILE A 71 2.67 11.87 7.79
CA ILE A 71 1.66 11.47 8.77
C ILE A 71 0.21 11.56 8.29
N ALA A 72 -0.09 12.53 7.43
CA ALA A 72 -1.42 12.75 6.86
C ALA A 72 -1.66 12.01 5.55
N LEU A 73 -0.63 11.38 4.99
CA LEU A 73 -0.74 10.69 3.71
C LEU A 73 -1.19 9.23 3.89
N SER A 74 -1.83 8.70 2.88
CA SER A 74 -2.03 7.26 2.73
C SER A 74 -0.71 6.56 2.35
N MET A 75 -0.65 5.26 2.51
CA MET A 75 0.49 4.47 2.01
C MET A 75 0.63 4.56 0.48
N ALA A 76 -0.46 4.80 -0.27
CA ALA A 76 -0.40 5.05 -1.70
C ALA A 76 0.49 6.27 -2.04
N ASP A 77 0.27 7.39 -1.34
CA ASP A 77 1.04 8.62 -1.57
C ASP A 77 2.49 8.48 -1.10
N VAL A 78 2.71 7.81 0.04
CA VAL A 78 4.07 7.53 0.53
C VAL A 78 4.87 6.71 -0.49
N LEU A 79 4.27 5.66 -1.07
CA LEU A 79 4.92 4.83 -2.08
C LEU A 79 5.21 5.61 -3.37
N THR A 80 4.30 6.47 -3.82
CA THR A 80 4.44 7.31 -5.02
C THR A 80 5.71 8.17 -4.99
N PHE A 81 6.00 8.81 -3.86
CA PHE A 81 7.12 9.76 -3.75
C PHE A 81 8.44 9.12 -3.26
N ASN A 82 8.40 7.93 -2.66
CA ASN A 82 9.59 7.35 -2.02
C ASN A 82 10.03 6.02 -2.65
N THR A 83 9.40 5.61 -3.75
CA THR A 83 9.76 4.38 -4.45
C THR A 83 9.64 4.54 -5.96
N SER A 84 10.16 3.58 -6.72
CA SER A 84 9.96 3.48 -8.17
C SER A 84 8.69 2.71 -8.56
N ILE A 85 7.90 2.27 -7.58
CA ILE A 85 6.72 1.44 -7.81
C ILE A 85 5.58 2.30 -8.36
N PHE A 86 4.90 1.80 -9.38
CA PHE A 86 3.74 2.49 -9.92
C PHE A 86 2.52 2.33 -9.02
N VAL A 87 1.95 3.47 -8.61
CA VAL A 87 0.70 3.54 -7.85
C VAL A 87 -0.40 4.08 -8.77
N LYS A 88 -1.36 3.22 -9.10
CA LYS A 88 -2.51 3.59 -9.90
C LYS A 88 -3.61 4.13 -8.99
N GLN A 89 -3.86 5.44 -9.06
CA GLN A 89 -4.88 6.13 -8.26
C GLN A 89 -6.09 6.49 -9.13
N TYR A 90 -7.29 6.18 -8.68
CA TYR A 90 -8.54 6.51 -9.37
C TYR A 90 -9.15 7.85 -8.97
N GLY A 91 -8.39 8.70 -8.29
CA GLY A 91 -8.75 10.00 -7.75
C GLY A 91 -8.28 10.16 -6.30
N ARG A 92 -8.36 11.37 -5.76
CA ARG A 92 -8.04 11.63 -4.33
C ARG A 92 -9.00 10.84 -3.43
N ALA A 93 -8.45 10.13 -2.43
CA ALA A 93 -9.19 9.30 -1.48
C ALA A 93 -10.11 8.23 -2.14
N THR A 94 -9.77 7.78 -3.33
CA THR A 94 -10.42 6.66 -4.01
C THR A 94 -9.44 5.50 -4.16
N LEU A 95 -9.91 4.38 -4.73
CA LEU A 95 -9.09 3.18 -4.93
C LEU A 95 -7.69 3.52 -5.45
N SER A 96 -6.69 3.06 -4.72
CA SER A 96 -5.27 3.19 -5.07
C SER A 96 -4.58 1.84 -4.98
N THR A 97 -4.09 1.36 -6.12
CA THR A 97 -3.49 0.03 -6.24
C THR A 97 -2.02 0.13 -6.60
N VAL A 98 -1.24 -0.84 -6.15
CA VAL A 98 0.20 -0.92 -6.34
C VAL A 98 0.53 -2.10 -7.23
N ALA A 99 1.39 -1.88 -8.20
CA ALA A 99 1.90 -2.90 -9.09
C ALA A 99 3.43 -2.82 -9.18
N PHE A 100 4.10 -3.94 -8.99
CA PHE A 100 5.55 -4.05 -9.13
C PHE A 100 5.91 -4.42 -10.56
N ARG A 101 6.95 -3.79 -11.13
CA ARG A 101 7.62 -4.26 -12.34
C ARG A 101 6.68 -4.61 -13.49
N GLY A 102 5.66 -3.77 -13.70
CA GLY A 102 4.73 -3.94 -14.80
C GLY A 102 3.73 -5.10 -14.66
N THR A 103 3.59 -5.68 -13.47
CA THR A 103 2.59 -6.72 -13.20
C THR A 103 1.21 -6.12 -12.83
N SER A 104 0.21 -6.97 -12.61
CA SER A 104 -1.10 -6.57 -12.13
C SER A 104 -1.08 -6.26 -10.61
N PRO A 105 -1.96 -5.38 -10.11
CA PRO A 105 -2.14 -5.18 -8.68
C PRO A 105 -2.47 -6.46 -7.89
N SER A 106 -3.14 -7.42 -8.51
CA SER A 106 -3.44 -8.73 -7.90
C SER A 106 -2.21 -9.65 -7.78
N HIS A 107 -1.10 -9.31 -8.43
CA HIS A 107 0.20 -9.97 -8.27
C HIS A 107 1.02 -9.42 -7.10
N THR A 108 0.50 -8.39 -6.40
CA THR A 108 1.16 -7.78 -5.24
C THR A 108 0.53 -8.29 -3.96
N GLN A 109 1.30 -8.98 -3.13
CA GLN A 109 0.86 -9.41 -1.81
C GLN A 109 1.06 -8.28 -0.79
N VAL A 110 0.11 -8.11 0.11
CA VAL A 110 0.18 -7.11 1.18
C VAL A 110 -0.10 -7.78 2.51
N THR A 111 0.84 -7.65 3.44
CA THR A 111 0.68 -8.20 4.78
C THR A 111 0.75 -7.09 5.84
N TRP A 112 -0.07 -7.21 6.88
CA TRP A 112 0.01 -6.41 8.10
C TRP A 112 0.36 -7.32 9.28
N ASN A 113 1.52 -7.10 9.89
CA ASN A 113 2.09 -7.94 10.96
C ASN A 113 2.14 -9.45 10.61
N GLY A 114 2.31 -9.77 9.30
CA GLY A 114 2.36 -11.12 8.77
C GLY A 114 1.02 -11.67 8.31
N MET A 115 -0.12 -11.08 8.67
CA MET A 115 -1.44 -11.45 8.16
C MET A 115 -1.69 -10.81 6.80
N ARG A 116 -2.04 -11.58 5.77
CA ARG A 116 -2.39 -11.08 4.44
C ARG A 116 -3.70 -10.29 4.50
N ILE A 117 -3.69 -9.07 3.95
CA ILE A 117 -4.84 -8.16 3.94
C ILE A 117 -5.42 -7.90 2.54
N ASN A 118 -4.93 -8.59 1.50
CA ASN A 118 -5.54 -8.58 0.17
C ASN A 118 -6.97 -9.10 0.24
N SER A 119 -7.89 -8.43 -0.46
CA SER A 119 -9.27 -8.90 -0.61
C SER A 119 -9.31 -10.26 -1.34
N PRO A 120 -9.89 -11.33 -0.80
CA PRO A 120 -10.02 -12.60 -1.51
C PRO A 120 -10.96 -12.50 -2.73
N MET A 121 -11.83 -11.48 -2.77
CA MET A 121 -12.68 -11.19 -3.91
C MET A 121 -11.90 -10.62 -5.10
N LEU A 122 -11.01 -9.64 -4.83
CA LEU A 122 -10.35 -8.83 -5.85
C LEU A 122 -8.85 -9.16 -6.02
N GLY A 123 -8.25 -9.89 -5.08
CA GLY A 123 -6.82 -10.21 -5.07
C GLY A 123 -5.91 -9.01 -4.73
N MET A 124 -6.46 -7.82 -4.52
CA MET A 124 -5.68 -6.60 -4.32
C MET A 124 -6.05 -5.89 -3.02
N THR A 125 -5.23 -4.94 -2.63
CA THR A 125 -5.42 -4.07 -1.46
C THR A 125 -5.57 -2.62 -1.92
N ASP A 126 -6.50 -1.87 -1.32
CA ASP A 126 -6.60 -0.42 -1.49
C ASP A 126 -5.62 0.29 -0.55
N PHE A 127 -4.54 0.82 -1.09
CA PHE A 127 -3.50 1.53 -0.34
C PHE A 127 -3.95 2.93 0.12
N SER A 128 -5.03 3.48 -0.44
CA SER A 128 -5.63 4.71 0.06
C SER A 128 -6.31 4.53 1.42
N MET A 129 -6.66 3.27 1.77
CA MET A 129 -7.27 2.89 3.03
C MET A 129 -6.25 2.55 4.13
N ILE A 130 -4.96 2.73 3.86
CA ILE A 130 -3.88 2.44 4.83
C ILE A 130 -3.23 3.75 5.24
N PRO A 131 -3.56 4.31 6.42
CA PRO A 131 -2.90 5.51 6.93
C PRO A 131 -1.42 5.23 7.22
N SER A 132 -0.52 6.07 6.71
CA SER A 132 0.93 5.95 7.03
C SER A 132 1.19 6.04 8.53
N TYR A 133 0.36 6.79 9.26
CA TYR A 133 0.42 6.96 10.71
C TYR A 133 0.26 5.66 11.50
N PHE A 134 -0.36 4.63 10.91
CA PHE A 134 -0.54 3.34 11.55
C PHE A 134 0.65 2.39 11.35
N ILE A 135 1.57 2.73 10.46
CA ILE A 135 2.67 1.86 10.07
C ILE A 135 3.98 2.41 10.65
N ASP A 136 4.76 1.57 11.30
CA ASP A 136 6.07 1.93 11.85
C ASP A 136 7.23 1.44 10.97
N ASP A 137 7.01 0.41 10.12
CA ASP A 137 7.98 -0.11 9.16
C ASP A 137 7.26 -0.67 7.94
N ALA A 138 7.67 -0.25 6.77
CA ALA A 138 7.17 -0.81 5.52
C ALA A 138 8.35 -1.36 4.70
N SER A 139 8.22 -2.61 4.27
CA SER A 139 9.23 -3.29 3.45
C SER A 139 8.60 -3.80 2.17
N LEU A 140 9.22 -3.48 1.05
CA LEU A 140 8.80 -3.89 -0.28
C LEU A 140 9.79 -4.95 -0.77
N LEU A 141 9.29 -6.12 -1.07
CA LEU A 141 10.04 -7.25 -1.61
C LEU A 141 9.76 -7.31 -3.11
N HIS A 142 10.80 -7.19 -3.93
CA HIS A 142 10.66 -7.11 -5.37
C HIS A 142 10.80 -8.50 -6.01
N GLY A 143 9.92 -8.83 -6.96
CA GLY A 143 10.01 -10.02 -7.80
C GLY A 143 10.29 -11.32 -7.04
N THR A 144 11.43 -11.94 -7.31
CA THR A 144 11.87 -13.21 -6.69
C THR A 144 11.87 -13.17 -5.16
N SER A 145 12.12 -12.01 -4.57
CA SER A 145 12.21 -11.86 -3.11
C SER A 145 10.88 -12.01 -2.37
N SER A 146 9.76 -12.02 -3.09
CA SER A 146 8.42 -12.22 -2.54
C SER A 146 8.05 -13.68 -2.29
N VAL A 147 8.92 -14.65 -2.64
CA VAL A 147 8.67 -16.08 -2.45
C VAL A 147 8.34 -16.47 -1.00
N ASN A 148 8.74 -15.67 -0.02
CA ASN A 148 8.43 -15.90 1.40
C ASN A 148 6.98 -15.53 1.77
N GLU A 149 6.23 -14.90 0.86
CA GLU A 149 4.87 -14.44 1.14
C GLU A 149 3.85 -15.37 0.47
N THR A 150 2.86 -15.79 1.25
CA THR A 150 1.80 -16.71 0.79
C THR A 150 0.90 -16.06 -0.26
N GLY A 151 0.51 -16.80 -1.28
CA GLY A 151 -0.53 -16.40 -2.22
C GLY A 151 -0.04 -15.72 -3.50
N GLY A 152 1.20 -15.98 -3.91
CA GLY A 152 1.67 -15.67 -5.25
C GLY A 152 2.22 -14.27 -5.46
N GLY A 153 3.42 -14.05 -5.02
CA GLY A 153 4.16 -12.82 -5.30
C GLY A 153 4.76 -12.77 -6.70
N LEU A 154 4.00 -12.98 -7.78
CA LEU A 154 4.51 -12.82 -9.16
C LEU A 154 5.11 -11.44 -9.40
N GLY A 155 4.54 -10.40 -8.82
CA GLY A 155 5.06 -9.02 -8.91
C GLY A 155 5.96 -8.64 -7.74
N GLY A 156 5.52 -8.90 -6.54
CA GLY A 156 6.21 -8.51 -5.32
C GLY A 156 5.32 -8.56 -4.07
N ALA A 157 5.87 -8.12 -2.95
CA ALA A 157 5.12 -8.06 -1.70
C ALA A 157 5.39 -6.77 -0.92
N VAL A 158 4.38 -6.27 -0.21
CA VAL A 158 4.45 -5.15 0.71
C VAL A 158 4.19 -5.65 2.12
N LYS A 159 5.20 -5.57 2.98
CA LYS A 159 5.11 -5.94 4.40
C LYS A 159 4.95 -4.68 5.23
N LEU A 160 3.80 -4.54 5.86
CA LEU A 160 3.50 -3.46 6.77
C LEU A 160 3.57 -3.98 8.20
N SER A 161 4.28 -3.28 9.06
CA SER A 161 4.38 -3.69 10.44
C SER A 161 4.27 -2.53 11.42
N THR A 162 3.74 -2.85 12.59
CA THR A 162 3.67 -1.97 13.75
C THR A 162 4.67 -2.44 14.80
N ARG A 163 5.10 -1.51 15.66
CA ARG A 163 6.05 -1.81 16.73
C ARG A 163 5.50 -1.36 18.08
N PRO A 164 5.84 -2.09 19.16
CA PRO A 164 5.52 -1.65 20.50
C PRO A 164 6.17 -0.30 20.81
N ALA A 165 5.65 0.38 21.82
CA ALA A 165 6.22 1.63 22.31
C ALA A 165 7.59 1.39 22.95
N ASP A 166 8.64 1.95 22.34
CA ASP A 166 10.01 1.80 22.86
C ASP A 166 10.29 2.69 24.10
N ARG A 167 9.42 3.67 24.35
CA ARG A 167 9.61 4.66 25.43
C ARG A 167 8.91 4.20 26.70
N ARG A 168 9.64 4.24 27.84
CA ARG A 168 9.06 4.03 29.17
C ARG A 168 8.15 5.19 29.57
N GLY A 169 7.05 4.88 30.23
CA GLY A 169 6.06 5.84 30.70
C GLY A 169 4.93 6.09 29.72
N PHE A 170 4.16 7.13 29.99
CA PHE A 170 3.03 7.54 29.18
C PHE A 170 3.46 8.55 28.10
N GLY A 171 2.96 8.40 26.90
CA GLY A 171 3.14 9.32 25.77
C GLY A 171 1.81 9.69 25.14
N LEU A 172 1.68 10.96 24.72
CA LEU A 172 0.56 11.47 23.95
C LEU A 172 1.11 12.25 22.73
N GLN A 173 0.50 12.05 21.60
CA GLN A 173 0.67 12.89 20.42
C GLN A 173 -0.70 13.19 19.85
N TYR A 174 -0.97 14.45 19.56
CA TYR A 174 -2.17 14.89 18.85
C TYR A 174 -1.75 15.74 17.66
N VAL A 175 -2.31 15.47 16.50
CA VAL A 175 -2.06 16.25 15.28
C VAL A 175 -3.39 16.69 14.70
N GLN A 176 -3.51 17.99 14.45
CA GLN A 176 -4.62 18.62 13.75
C GLN A 176 -4.15 19.07 12.38
N GLY A 177 -4.85 18.65 11.33
CA GLY A 177 -4.66 19.07 9.95
C GLY A 177 -5.88 19.79 9.42
N VAL A 178 -5.66 20.83 8.61
CA VAL A 178 -6.68 21.50 7.82
C VAL A 178 -6.12 21.76 6.42
N GLY A 179 -6.96 21.63 5.40
CA GLY A 179 -6.49 21.78 4.02
C GLY A 179 -7.51 22.29 3.05
N SER A 180 -7.07 22.48 1.81
CA SER A 180 -7.92 22.82 0.67
C SER A 180 -9.07 21.83 0.53
N PHE A 181 -10.16 22.25 -0.10
CA PHE A 181 -11.38 21.45 -0.29
C PHE A 181 -12.03 21.07 1.04
N SER A 182 -11.93 21.95 2.04
CA SER A 182 -12.44 21.76 3.41
C SER A 182 -11.97 20.41 4.02
N THR A 183 -10.73 20.05 3.76
CA THR A 183 -10.10 18.85 4.32
C THR A 183 -9.82 19.06 5.80
N PHE A 184 -10.14 18.05 6.61
CA PHE A 184 -9.97 18.04 8.04
C PHE A 184 -9.41 16.69 8.48
N ASP A 185 -8.24 16.72 9.14
CA ASP A 185 -7.51 15.53 9.58
C ASP A 185 -7.21 15.61 11.07
N GLU A 186 -7.48 14.54 11.79
CA GLU A 186 -7.16 14.39 13.21
C GLU A 186 -6.41 13.07 13.44
N PHE A 187 -5.30 13.17 14.19
CA PHE A 187 -4.50 12.03 14.59
C PHE A 187 -4.26 12.06 16.08
N LEU A 188 -4.50 10.94 16.73
CA LEU A 188 -4.23 10.76 18.15
C LEU A 188 -3.39 9.50 18.35
N ARG A 189 -2.31 9.60 19.11
CA ARG A 189 -1.53 8.46 19.55
C ARG A 189 -1.34 8.53 21.07
N LEU A 190 -1.77 7.49 21.75
CA LEU A 190 -1.53 7.24 23.15
C LEU A 190 -0.58 6.06 23.27
N THR A 191 0.47 6.18 24.06
CA THR A 191 1.42 5.09 24.27
C THR A 191 1.69 4.92 25.77
N TYR A 192 1.88 3.68 26.16
CA TYR A 192 2.37 3.31 27.49
C TYR A 192 3.45 2.26 27.36
N GLY A 193 4.61 2.51 27.96
CA GLY A 193 5.72 1.57 28.03
C GLY A 193 6.09 1.28 29.49
N GLY A 194 5.93 0.04 29.91
CA GLY A 194 6.41 -0.51 31.18
C GLY A 194 7.45 -1.60 30.94
N ASP A 195 7.92 -2.21 32.00
CA ASP A 195 8.92 -3.28 31.91
C ASP A 195 8.38 -4.55 31.26
N ARG A 196 7.12 -4.89 31.49
CA ARG A 196 6.45 -6.07 30.96
C ARG A 196 5.34 -5.75 29.99
N TRP A 197 4.63 -4.63 30.19
CA TRP A 197 3.49 -4.24 29.40
C TRP A 197 3.79 -3.02 28.53
N GLN A 198 3.35 -3.09 27.30
CA GLN A 198 3.43 -1.97 26.35
C GLN A 198 2.09 -1.86 25.63
N SER A 199 1.60 -0.64 25.47
CA SER A 199 0.34 -0.37 24.80
C SER A 199 0.49 0.82 23.84
N SER A 200 -0.19 0.76 22.72
CA SER A 200 -0.31 1.85 21.74
C SER A 200 -1.74 1.92 21.23
N THR A 201 -2.37 3.08 21.35
CA THR A 201 -3.66 3.37 20.75
C THR A 201 -3.46 4.47 19.72
N ARG A 202 -3.90 4.26 18.49
CA ARG A 202 -3.83 5.27 17.41
C ARG A 202 -5.22 5.45 16.82
N VAL A 203 -5.61 6.71 16.62
CA VAL A 203 -6.86 7.09 15.97
C VAL A 203 -6.52 8.01 14.81
N VAL A 204 -7.13 7.79 13.67
CA VAL A 204 -7.09 8.67 12.50
C VAL A 204 -8.52 8.95 12.09
N TYR A 205 -8.85 10.22 11.97
CA TYR A 205 -10.08 10.68 11.35
C TYR A 205 -9.71 11.65 10.23
N SER A 206 -10.27 11.42 9.04
CA SER A 206 -10.07 12.28 7.87
C SER A 206 -11.39 12.50 7.15
N SER A 207 -11.67 13.73 6.75
CA SER A 207 -12.87 14.06 5.99
C SER A 207 -12.65 15.22 5.05
N SER A 208 -13.33 15.19 3.90
CA SER A 208 -13.34 16.28 2.94
C SER A 208 -14.54 16.17 1.99
N PRO A 209 -15.18 17.25 1.58
CA PRO A 209 -16.05 17.29 0.40
C PRO A 209 -15.30 16.93 -0.89
N ASN A 210 -13.98 17.19 -0.94
CA ASN A 210 -13.09 16.83 -2.06
C ASN A 210 -13.63 17.35 -3.42
N ASP A 211 -14.21 18.54 -3.41
CA ASP A 211 -14.94 19.19 -4.51
C ASP A 211 -14.06 20.11 -5.37
N PHE A 212 -12.80 19.71 -5.56
CA PHE A 212 -11.83 20.48 -6.35
C PHE A 212 -12.33 20.77 -7.76
N ARG A 213 -11.83 21.87 -8.35
CA ARG A 213 -12.12 22.27 -9.72
C ARG A 213 -11.10 21.70 -10.68
N TYR A 214 -11.58 21.24 -11.84
CA TYR A 214 -10.74 20.75 -12.93
C TYR A 214 -11.28 21.23 -14.28
N ARG A 215 -10.42 21.30 -15.28
CA ARG A 215 -10.83 21.60 -16.66
C ARG A 215 -11.21 20.31 -17.36
N ASN A 216 -12.46 20.24 -17.87
CA ASN A 216 -12.93 19.03 -18.55
C ASN A 216 -12.57 19.04 -20.04
N TYR A 217 -11.44 18.41 -20.37
CA TYR A 217 -10.98 18.31 -21.75
C TYR A 217 -11.79 17.32 -22.61
N ASN A 218 -12.70 16.56 -22.04
CA ASN A 218 -13.61 15.66 -22.74
C ASN A 218 -14.86 16.39 -23.27
N LYS A 219 -15.12 17.61 -22.80
CA LYS A 219 -16.30 18.43 -23.14
C LYS A 219 -15.83 19.75 -23.78
N LYS A 220 -16.03 19.89 -25.08
CA LYS A 220 -15.76 21.14 -25.78
C LYS A 220 -17.07 21.88 -25.99
N LEU A 221 -17.19 23.09 -25.46
CA LEU A 221 -18.34 23.97 -25.63
C LEU A 221 -18.03 25.01 -26.71
N ASN A 222 -18.97 25.23 -27.62
CA ASN A 222 -18.87 26.23 -28.67
C ASN A 222 -19.62 27.49 -28.25
N VAL A 223 -19.07 28.65 -28.56
CA VAL A 223 -19.72 29.94 -28.45
C VAL A 223 -20.20 30.31 -29.87
N TYR A 224 -21.45 30.71 -29.98
CA TYR A 224 -22.08 31.05 -31.25
C TYR A 224 -22.37 32.55 -31.31
N ASP A 225 -22.26 33.15 -32.50
CA ASP A 225 -22.77 34.45 -32.80
C ASP A 225 -24.29 34.43 -33.05
N ASP A 226 -24.87 35.61 -33.33
CA ASP A 226 -26.29 35.76 -33.60
C ASP A 226 -26.72 34.97 -34.85
N ASP A 227 -25.83 34.74 -35.78
CA ASP A 227 -26.02 33.97 -37.01
C ASP A 227 -25.78 32.48 -36.85
N ARG A 228 -25.54 32.00 -35.60
CA ARG A 228 -25.24 30.62 -35.21
C ARG A 228 -23.92 30.09 -35.77
N ASN A 229 -22.97 30.94 -36.16
CA ASN A 229 -21.62 30.53 -36.47
C ASN A 229 -20.82 30.31 -35.18
N ILE A 230 -19.93 29.33 -35.19
CA ILE A 230 -18.99 29.11 -34.03
C ILE A 230 -17.93 30.20 -34.10
N VAL A 231 -17.95 31.13 -33.16
CA VAL A 231 -16.96 32.23 -33.02
C VAL A 231 -15.85 31.89 -32.05
N ASP A 232 -16.09 30.99 -31.09
CA ASP A 232 -15.10 30.53 -30.13
C ASP A 232 -15.45 29.15 -29.59
N SER A 233 -14.52 28.49 -28.93
CA SER A 233 -14.78 27.24 -28.23
C SER A 233 -13.84 27.06 -27.05
N TYR A 234 -14.34 26.55 -25.94
CA TYR A 234 -13.58 26.38 -24.72
C TYR A 234 -13.87 25.06 -24.02
N TYR A 235 -12.97 24.66 -23.11
CA TYR A 235 -13.16 23.52 -22.23
C TYR A 235 -13.66 24.04 -20.87
N PRO A 236 -14.83 23.62 -20.39
CA PRO A 236 -15.42 24.13 -19.15
C PRO A 236 -14.61 23.72 -17.93
N VAL A 237 -14.65 24.58 -16.90
CA VAL A 237 -14.14 24.25 -15.57
C VAL A 237 -15.31 23.69 -14.77
N GLU A 238 -15.18 22.45 -14.35
CA GLU A 238 -16.19 21.72 -13.59
C GLU A 238 -15.68 21.40 -12.16
N ARG A 239 -16.61 21.00 -11.27
CA ARG A 239 -16.27 20.52 -9.93
C ARG A 239 -16.27 19.00 -9.88
N ASN A 240 -15.38 18.42 -9.10
CA ASN A 240 -15.40 17.00 -8.75
C ASN A 240 -16.65 16.71 -7.91
N LYS A 241 -17.70 16.16 -8.52
CA LYS A 241 -18.93 15.74 -7.83
C LYS A 241 -18.78 14.36 -7.24
N SER A 242 -19.48 14.07 -6.15
CA SER A 242 -19.46 12.78 -5.44
C SER A 242 -18.05 12.32 -5.04
N GLY A 243 -17.17 13.25 -4.69
CA GLY A 243 -15.82 12.92 -4.22
C GLY A 243 -15.66 12.94 -2.69
N ALA A 244 -16.71 13.29 -1.95
CA ALA A 244 -16.66 13.43 -0.49
C ALA A 244 -16.28 12.12 0.20
N TYR A 245 -15.50 12.23 1.28
CA TYR A 245 -15.11 11.06 2.07
C TYR A 245 -15.10 11.37 3.57
N HIS A 246 -15.29 10.29 4.35
CA HIS A 246 -15.18 10.27 5.81
C HIS A 246 -14.55 8.94 6.21
N ASP A 247 -13.35 9.00 6.74
CA ASP A 247 -12.58 7.82 7.15
C ASP A 247 -12.24 7.88 8.63
N LEU A 248 -12.56 6.82 9.36
CA LEU A 248 -12.17 6.64 10.76
C LEU A 248 -11.39 5.34 10.88
N HIS A 249 -10.19 5.41 11.41
CA HIS A 249 -9.38 4.25 11.74
C HIS A 249 -9.04 4.26 13.23
N LEU A 250 -9.10 3.09 13.86
CA LEU A 250 -8.69 2.85 15.24
C LEU A 250 -7.77 1.65 15.29
N LEU A 251 -6.55 1.83 15.79
CA LEU A 251 -5.59 0.76 16.03
C LEU A 251 -5.28 0.68 17.52
N GLN A 252 -5.51 -0.49 18.11
CA GLN A 252 -5.11 -0.81 19.48
C GLN A 252 -4.08 -1.92 19.45
N GLU A 253 -2.98 -1.72 20.16
CA GLU A 253 -1.91 -2.70 20.34
C GLU A 253 -1.61 -2.89 21.82
N LEU A 254 -1.42 -4.14 22.22
CA LEU A 254 -1.04 -4.52 23.56
C LEU A 254 0.03 -5.61 23.49
N TYR A 255 1.14 -5.41 24.16
CA TYR A 255 2.23 -6.39 24.24
C TYR A 255 2.58 -6.72 25.68
N TYR A 256 2.88 -7.99 25.91
CA TYR A 256 3.35 -8.51 27.21
C TYR A 256 4.63 -9.30 27.04
N ASN A 257 5.67 -8.94 27.79
CA ASN A 257 6.96 -9.65 27.85
C ASN A 257 7.04 -10.38 29.19
N SER A 258 7.13 -11.71 29.17
CA SER A 258 7.22 -12.51 30.41
C SER A 258 8.59 -12.48 31.07
N GLY A 259 9.62 -12.07 30.35
CA GLY A 259 11.02 -12.04 30.79
C GLY A 259 11.83 -13.29 30.43
N ASP A 260 11.18 -14.40 29.98
CA ASP A 260 11.85 -15.67 29.65
C ASP A 260 12.00 -15.87 28.15
N GLY A 261 12.12 -14.79 27.39
CA GLY A 261 12.17 -14.82 25.94
C GLY A 261 10.81 -14.94 25.27
N ASN A 262 9.70 -15.00 26.04
CA ASN A 262 8.35 -15.02 25.53
C ASN A 262 7.76 -13.63 25.42
N ARG A 263 7.15 -13.36 24.28
CA ARG A 263 6.40 -12.13 24.01
C ARG A 263 5.04 -12.48 23.43
N PHE A 264 4.01 -11.86 23.99
CA PHE A 264 2.64 -11.96 23.54
C PHE A 264 2.20 -10.61 22.98
N GLY A 265 1.45 -10.61 21.89
CA GLY A 265 0.90 -9.42 21.25
C GLY A 265 -0.58 -9.61 20.94
N LEU A 266 -1.36 -8.56 21.15
CA LEU A 266 -2.73 -8.41 20.66
C LEU A 266 -2.78 -7.12 19.86
N GLN A 267 -3.21 -7.20 18.61
CA GLN A 267 -3.39 -6.04 17.75
C GLN A 267 -4.80 -6.08 17.18
N ALA A 268 -5.49 -4.94 17.20
CA ALA A 268 -6.82 -4.81 16.64
C ALA A 268 -6.91 -3.49 15.85
N TRP A 269 -7.29 -3.58 14.58
CA TRP A 269 -7.45 -2.44 13.68
C TRP A 269 -8.87 -2.39 13.11
N TYR A 270 -9.60 -1.36 13.49
CA TYR A 270 -10.95 -1.08 12.97
C TYR A 270 -10.90 0.05 11.96
N VAL A 271 -11.67 -0.10 10.88
CA VAL A 271 -11.85 0.87 9.81
C VAL A 271 -13.35 1.10 9.61
N HIS A 272 -13.74 2.37 9.51
CA HIS A 272 -15.04 2.79 9.02
C HIS A 272 -14.84 3.87 7.97
N SER A 273 -15.24 3.58 6.74
CA SER A 273 -15.07 4.47 5.59
C SER A 273 -16.38 4.66 4.85
N SER A 274 -16.65 5.89 4.43
CA SER A 274 -17.71 6.24 3.49
C SER A 274 -17.14 7.19 2.46
N ARG A 275 -17.10 6.76 1.21
CA ARG A 275 -16.43 7.48 0.12
C ARG A 275 -17.34 7.62 -1.08
N GLY A 276 -17.43 8.81 -1.60
CA GLY A 276 -18.00 9.06 -2.90
C GLY A 276 -17.09 8.52 -4.02
N VAL A 277 -17.69 8.02 -5.08
CA VAL A 277 -17.00 7.57 -6.29
C VAL A 277 -17.38 8.51 -7.44
N PRO A 278 -16.53 9.49 -7.79
CA PRO A 278 -16.82 10.42 -8.86
C PRO A 278 -17.09 9.70 -10.19
N MET A 279 -17.98 10.23 -11.02
CA MET A 279 -18.15 9.77 -12.39
C MET A 279 -16.92 10.10 -13.23
N LEU A 280 -16.74 9.40 -14.35
CA LEU A 280 -15.72 9.78 -15.32
C LEU A 280 -16.06 11.17 -15.89
N SER A 281 -15.04 12.01 -16.12
CA SER A 281 -15.25 13.36 -16.64
C SER A 281 -15.89 13.37 -18.06
N VAL A 282 -15.76 12.26 -18.79
CA VAL A 282 -16.43 12.07 -20.10
C VAL A 282 -17.94 11.87 -19.94
N ASP A 283 -18.39 11.26 -18.84
CA ASP A 283 -19.81 10.97 -18.56
C ASP A 283 -20.50 12.07 -17.74
N HIS A 284 -19.74 13.09 -17.33
CA HIS A 284 -20.24 14.16 -16.48
C HIS A 284 -21.16 15.10 -17.26
N LYS A 285 -22.41 15.25 -16.81
CA LYS A 285 -23.37 16.28 -17.26
C LYS A 285 -23.63 17.24 -16.12
N GLU A 286 -23.75 18.53 -16.46
CA GLU A 286 -23.87 19.60 -15.47
C GLU A 286 -25.16 19.48 -14.63
N ASP A 287 -26.23 19.01 -15.24
CA ASP A 287 -27.57 18.86 -14.65
C ASP A 287 -27.84 17.45 -14.10
N ASP A 288 -26.89 16.51 -14.24
CA ASP A 288 -27.05 15.15 -13.72
C ASP A 288 -26.83 15.15 -12.20
N ASP A 289 -27.91 14.93 -11.44
CA ASP A 289 -27.83 14.57 -10.03
C ASP A 289 -27.69 13.05 -9.89
N TYR A 290 -26.62 12.65 -9.23
CA TYR A 290 -26.36 11.26 -8.90
C TYR A 290 -25.73 11.13 -7.51
N SER A 291 -25.97 9.99 -6.86
CA SER A 291 -25.29 9.57 -5.65
C SER A 291 -24.53 8.28 -5.96
N ASN A 292 -23.23 8.29 -5.72
CA ASN A 292 -22.37 7.14 -6.00
C ASN A 292 -21.43 6.96 -4.81
N VAL A 293 -21.76 6.02 -3.91
CA VAL A 293 -21.12 5.90 -2.59
C VAL A 293 -20.72 4.47 -2.30
N GLN A 294 -19.46 4.30 -1.90
CA GLN A 294 -18.95 3.08 -1.30
C GLN A 294 -18.79 3.25 0.21
N ARG A 295 -19.26 2.27 0.98
CA ARG A 295 -19.08 2.20 2.43
C ARG A 295 -18.37 0.91 2.79
N GLU A 296 -17.43 1.00 3.72
CA GLU A 296 -16.66 -0.14 4.21
C GLU A 296 -16.53 -0.08 5.73
N GLN A 297 -16.73 -1.23 6.36
CA GLN A 297 -16.39 -1.47 7.76
C GLN A 297 -15.52 -2.72 7.83
N THR A 298 -14.31 -2.56 8.35
CA THR A 298 -13.35 -3.67 8.45
C THR A 298 -12.79 -3.74 9.86
N LEU A 299 -12.84 -4.93 10.47
CA LEU A 299 -12.14 -5.25 11.70
C LEU A 299 -11.06 -6.29 11.42
N ARG A 300 -9.83 -5.99 11.80
CA ARG A 300 -8.68 -6.90 11.74
C ARG A 300 -8.16 -7.14 13.14
N GLY A 301 -7.96 -8.39 13.52
CA GLY A 301 -7.40 -8.78 14.81
C GLY A 301 -6.28 -9.79 14.64
N ILE A 302 -5.20 -9.66 15.43
CA ILE A 302 -4.07 -10.59 15.46
C ILE A 302 -3.72 -10.87 16.91
N LEU A 303 -3.62 -12.14 17.25
CA LEU A 303 -2.95 -12.65 18.44
C LEU A 303 -1.59 -13.20 18.00
N GLN A 304 -0.53 -12.83 18.71
CA GLN A 304 0.83 -13.22 18.39
C GLN A 304 1.54 -13.73 19.65
N TRP A 305 2.30 -14.79 19.48
CA TRP A 305 3.26 -15.30 20.45
C TRP A 305 4.60 -15.48 19.76
N ASP A 306 5.67 -14.93 20.34
CA ASP A 306 7.04 -15.14 19.94
C ASP A 306 7.83 -15.69 21.10
N HIS A 307 8.68 -16.69 20.85
CA HIS A 307 9.66 -17.19 21.79
C HIS A 307 11.05 -17.11 21.16
N LEU A 308 11.95 -16.40 21.82
CA LEU A 308 13.31 -16.17 21.36
C LEU A 308 14.32 -16.80 22.30
N ARG A 309 15.22 -17.59 21.75
CA ARG A 309 16.41 -18.13 22.40
C ARG A 309 17.65 -17.77 21.57
N GLU A 310 18.81 -18.11 22.09
CA GLU A 310 20.10 -17.78 21.47
C GLU A 310 20.21 -18.26 20.00
N ASN A 311 19.82 -19.51 19.74
CA ASN A 311 19.98 -20.14 18.42
C ASN A 311 18.66 -20.37 17.67
N TRP A 312 17.53 -20.12 18.28
CA TRP A 312 16.24 -20.36 17.62
C TRP A 312 15.17 -19.37 18.03
N LYS A 313 14.27 -19.13 17.12
CA LYS A 313 13.06 -18.36 17.32
C LYS A 313 11.86 -19.19 16.83
N VAL A 314 10.79 -19.21 17.61
CA VAL A 314 9.50 -19.73 17.17
C VAL A 314 8.46 -18.65 17.38
N GLY A 315 7.55 -18.51 16.40
CA GLY A 315 6.42 -17.60 16.47
C GLY A 315 5.13 -18.32 16.08
N ALA A 316 4.05 -17.93 16.70
CA ALA A 316 2.70 -18.36 16.30
C ALA A 316 1.78 -17.17 16.25
N LYS A 317 0.90 -17.14 15.25
CA LYS A 317 -0.10 -16.08 15.06
C LYS A 317 -1.45 -16.69 14.75
N ALA A 318 -2.50 -16.07 15.29
CA ALA A 318 -3.88 -16.32 14.91
C ALA A 318 -4.54 -14.98 14.60
N GLY A 319 -5.31 -14.90 13.53
CA GLY A 319 -5.92 -13.65 13.10
C GLY A 319 -7.32 -13.82 12.54
N TYR A 320 -8.06 -12.72 12.54
CA TYR A 320 -9.39 -12.64 11.99
C TYR A 320 -9.59 -11.30 11.27
N ILE A 321 -10.20 -11.36 10.10
CA ILE A 321 -10.64 -10.18 9.35
C ILE A 321 -12.12 -10.33 9.07
N HIS A 322 -12.90 -9.31 9.46
CA HIS A 322 -14.28 -9.14 9.06
C HIS A 322 -14.39 -7.87 8.23
N THR A 323 -14.90 -7.97 7.01
CA THR A 323 -15.17 -6.82 6.14
C THR A 323 -16.61 -6.86 5.68
N TRP A 324 -17.32 -5.74 5.88
CA TRP A 324 -18.61 -5.46 5.28
C TRP A 324 -18.43 -4.29 4.30
N MET A 325 -18.89 -4.49 3.05
CA MET A 325 -18.85 -3.49 2.00
C MET A 325 -20.24 -3.28 1.41
N ALA A 326 -20.54 -2.02 1.12
CA ALA A 326 -21.74 -1.60 0.41
C ALA A 326 -21.38 -0.63 -0.69
N TYR A 327 -21.90 -0.86 -1.88
CA TYR A 327 -21.80 0.07 -3.00
C TYR A 327 -23.21 0.40 -3.49
N ASP A 328 -23.54 1.69 -3.47
CA ASP A 328 -24.83 2.22 -3.90
C ASP A 328 -24.59 3.27 -5.00
N PHE A 329 -25.19 3.04 -6.16
CA PHE A 329 -25.24 4.01 -7.25
C PHE A 329 -26.68 4.34 -7.57
N GLU A 330 -27.03 5.62 -7.43
CA GLU A 330 -28.36 6.20 -7.69
C GLU A 330 -28.25 7.33 -8.69
N LYS A 331 -29.21 7.43 -9.59
CA LYS A 331 -29.28 8.49 -10.60
C LYS A 331 -30.61 9.21 -10.52
N SER A 332 -30.60 10.54 -10.68
CA SER A 332 -31.83 11.34 -10.70
C SER A 332 -32.68 11.01 -11.92
N LEU A 333 -33.99 10.86 -11.68
CA LEU A 333 -35.03 10.77 -12.70
C LEU A 333 -35.71 12.13 -12.97
N GLY A 334 -35.26 13.19 -12.29
CA GLY A 334 -35.89 14.50 -12.26
C GLY A 334 -36.93 14.62 -11.12
N ASN A 335 -37.38 15.85 -10.84
CA ASN A 335 -38.37 16.18 -9.78
C ASN A 335 -38.00 15.64 -8.40
N GLY A 336 -36.71 15.53 -8.05
CA GLY A 336 -36.22 15.03 -6.77
C GLY A 336 -36.31 13.51 -6.56
N ASN A 337 -36.74 12.74 -7.58
CA ASN A 337 -36.78 11.29 -7.53
C ASN A 337 -35.44 10.69 -7.94
N MET A 338 -34.92 9.71 -7.15
CA MET A 338 -33.70 8.96 -7.44
C MET A 338 -34.03 7.52 -7.81
N ALA A 339 -33.43 7.03 -8.87
CA ALA A 339 -33.48 5.61 -9.27
C ALA A 339 -32.23 4.91 -8.77
N GLN A 340 -32.41 3.80 -8.07
CA GLN A 340 -31.32 2.92 -7.66
C GLN A 340 -30.82 2.13 -8.88
N MET A 341 -29.60 2.40 -9.32
CA MET A 341 -28.98 1.74 -10.46
C MET A 341 -28.22 0.48 -10.03
N ILE A 342 -27.42 0.58 -8.96
CA ILE A 342 -26.64 -0.54 -8.40
C ILE A 342 -26.79 -0.53 -6.89
N ARG A 343 -26.95 -1.73 -6.32
CA ARG A 343 -26.97 -1.95 -4.87
C ARG A 343 -26.24 -3.23 -4.51
N SER A 344 -24.93 -3.14 -4.40
CA SER A 344 -24.08 -4.28 -4.08
C SER A 344 -23.77 -4.35 -2.58
N ARG A 345 -23.75 -5.56 -2.04
CA ARG A 345 -23.40 -5.85 -0.64
C ARG A 345 -22.45 -7.02 -0.62
N SER A 346 -21.35 -6.88 0.10
CA SER A 346 -20.38 -7.95 0.27
C SER A 346 -20.01 -8.10 1.74
N ARG A 347 -19.86 -9.34 2.15
CA ARG A 347 -19.37 -9.74 3.47
C ARG A 347 -18.21 -10.70 3.27
N ILE A 348 -17.10 -10.43 3.96
CA ILE A 348 -15.90 -11.23 3.90
C ILE A 348 -15.46 -11.55 5.33
N ASP A 349 -15.37 -12.83 5.65
CA ASP A 349 -14.78 -13.31 6.88
C ASP A 349 -13.53 -14.12 6.54
N THR A 350 -12.38 -13.77 7.13
CA THR A 350 -11.12 -14.48 6.93
C THR A 350 -10.52 -14.87 8.27
N PHE A 351 -10.25 -16.16 8.45
CA PHE A 351 -9.50 -16.70 9.58
C PHE A 351 -8.08 -17.01 9.13
N PHE A 352 -7.11 -16.68 9.95
CA PHE A 352 -5.70 -16.83 9.69
C PHE A 352 -4.99 -17.55 10.81
N GLY A 353 -4.10 -18.48 10.47
CA GLY A 353 -3.19 -19.14 11.39
C GLY A 353 -1.80 -19.24 10.77
N GLN A 354 -0.75 -19.04 11.56
CA GLN A 354 0.64 -19.15 11.12
C GLN A 354 1.52 -19.66 12.24
N VAL A 355 2.46 -20.52 11.91
CA VAL A 355 3.57 -20.91 12.78
C VAL A 355 4.86 -20.74 11.99
N GLU A 356 5.80 -19.98 12.54
CA GLU A 356 7.11 -19.73 11.96
C GLU A 356 8.22 -20.20 12.88
N GLY A 357 9.29 -20.74 12.31
CA GLY A 357 10.47 -21.18 13.07
C GLY A 357 11.75 -20.76 12.36
N GLU A 358 12.73 -20.34 13.14
CA GLU A 358 14.08 -20.03 12.69
C GLU A 358 15.09 -20.79 13.57
N TYR A 359 16.09 -21.39 12.96
CA TYR A 359 17.16 -22.10 13.67
C TYR A 359 18.52 -21.79 13.05
N SER A 360 19.43 -21.27 13.88
CA SER A 360 20.80 -20.95 13.49
C SER A 360 21.75 -22.05 13.95
N VAL A 361 22.59 -22.55 13.05
CA VAL A 361 23.65 -23.53 13.35
C VAL A 361 25.00 -22.87 13.17
N GLY A 362 25.59 -22.53 14.30
CA GLY A 362 26.78 -21.66 14.33
C GLY A 362 26.51 -20.34 13.60
N ASP A 363 27.58 -19.79 13.01
CA ASP A 363 27.52 -18.50 12.29
C ASP A 363 27.30 -18.67 10.78
N LYS A 364 27.12 -19.91 10.28
CA LYS A 364 27.13 -20.20 8.84
C LYS A 364 25.81 -20.63 8.28
N TRP A 365 24.90 -21.16 9.10
CA TRP A 365 23.63 -21.70 8.63
C TRP A 365 22.45 -21.05 9.35
N LEU A 366 21.41 -20.73 8.57
CA LEU A 366 20.12 -20.34 9.10
C LEU A 366 19.03 -21.11 8.34
N PHE A 367 18.25 -21.88 9.08
CA PHE A 367 17.07 -22.58 8.59
C PHE A 367 15.82 -21.82 9.00
N THR A 368 14.86 -21.70 8.07
CA THR A 368 13.57 -21.09 8.33
C THR A 368 12.48 -22.04 7.85
N ALA A 369 11.42 -22.19 8.63
CA ALA A 369 10.20 -22.89 8.24
C ALA A 369 8.99 -22.04 8.59
N ASP A 370 7.98 -22.05 7.75
CA ASP A 370 6.70 -21.36 7.93
C ASP A 370 5.56 -22.24 7.44
N LEU A 371 4.49 -22.30 8.21
CA LEU A 371 3.23 -22.93 7.84
C LEU A 371 2.10 -21.96 8.10
N SER A 372 1.31 -21.64 7.10
CA SER A 372 0.18 -20.74 7.22
C SER A 372 -1.11 -21.30 6.62
N VAL A 373 -2.22 -20.92 7.22
CA VAL A 373 -3.57 -21.27 6.75
C VAL A 373 -4.44 -20.02 6.72
N HIS A 374 -5.22 -19.88 5.65
CA HIS A 374 -6.30 -18.90 5.54
C HIS A 374 -7.59 -19.62 5.19
N GLN A 375 -8.68 -19.29 5.89
CA GLN A 375 -10.04 -19.69 5.54
C GLN A 375 -10.82 -18.44 5.20
N HIS A 376 -11.26 -18.34 3.97
CA HIS A 376 -12.09 -17.25 3.48
C HIS A 376 -13.55 -17.71 3.35
N LEU A 377 -14.48 -16.88 3.82
CA LEU A 377 -15.92 -17.02 3.61
C LEU A 377 -16.41 -15.71 3.00
N VAL A 378 -16.97 -15.76 1.81
CA VAL A 378 -17.30 -14.55 1.03
C VAL A 378 -18.72 -14.66 0.49
N GLU A 379 -19.57 -13.73 0.91
CA GLU A 379 -20.88 -13.48 0.33
C GLU A 379 -20.83 -12.15 -0.45
N SER A 380 -21.18 -12.16 -1.73
CA SER A 380 -21.29 -10.96 -2.56
C SER A 380 -22.59 -10.99 -3.36
N VAL A 381 -23.45 -9.99 -3.15
CA VAL A 381 -24.83 -9.98 -3.67
C VAL A 381 -25.15 -8.64 -4.29
N ASP A 382 -25.67 -8.63 -5.51
CA ASP A 382 -26.38 -7.49 -6.08
C ASP A 382 -27.88 -7.57 -5.78
N LYS A 383 -28.38 -6.60 -5.01
CA LYS A 383 -29.79 -6.58 -4.55
C LYS A 383 -30.75 -5.88 -5.52
N ASN A 384 -30.27 -5.35 -6.62
CA ASN A 384 -31.07 -4.58 -7.57
C ASN A 384 -31.43 -5.31 -8.86
N VAL A 385 -31.06 -6.57 -8.99
CA VAL A 385 -31.42 -7.34 -10.18
C VAL A 385 -32.94 -7.51 -10.25
N LEU A 386 -33.53 -6.97 -11.31
CA LEU A 386 -34.93 -7.23 -11.65
C LEU A 386 -35.14 -8.74 -11.78
N PRO A 387 -36.23 -9.30 -11.22
CA PRO A 387 -36.50 -10.72 -11.33
C PRO A 387 -36.60 -11.09 -12.82
N MET A 388 -35.68 -11.96 -13.29
CA MET A 388 -35.82 -12.54 -14.62
C MET A 388 -37.14 -13.30 -14.67
N LYS A 389 -37.98 -12.98 -15.64
CA LYS A 389 -39.14 -13.82 -15.95
C LYS A 389 -38.58 -15.12 -16.52
N ASP A 390 -38.79 -16.23 -15.82
CA ASP A 390 -38.61 -17.54 -16.42
C ASP A 390 -39.57 -17.64 -17.62
N PRO A 391 -39.06 -17.82 -18.86
CA PRO A 391 -39.92 -17.91 -20.04
C PRO A 391 -40.95 -19.05 -19.95
N GLN A 392 -40.76 -20.03 -19.07
CA GLN A 392 -41.67 -21.15 -18.86
C GLN A 392 -42.70 -20.94 -17.72
N GLN A 393 -42.58 -19.85 -16.95
CA GLN A 393 -43.52 -19.51 -15.86
C GLN A 393 -44.30 -18.22 -16.20
N LEU A 394 -45.20 -18.27 -17.15
CA LEU A 394 -46.23 -17.25 -17.40
C LEU A 394 -47.37 -17.28 -16.37
N GLY A 395 -47.23 -17.99 -15.27
CA GLY A 395 -48.16 -18.13 -14.16
C GLY A 395 -47.49 -17.86 -12.79
N GLY A 396 -47.41 -16.61 -12.41
CA GLY A 396 -47.82 -16.24 -11.05
C GLY A 396 -46.87 -16.28 -9.90
N ASN A 397 -45.59 -16.66 -9.88
CA ASN A 397 -44.68 -16.41 -8.73
C ASN A 397 -43.32 -15.91 -9.18
N ARG A 398 -43.11 -14.60 -9.03
CA ARG A 398 -41.83 -13.94 -9.28
C ARG A 398 -40.83 -14.32 -8.19
N LYS A 399 -40.06 -15.39 -8.38
CA LYS A 399 -38.90 -15.64 -7.54
C LYS A 399 -37.90 -14.52 -7.82
N LYS A 400 -37.51 -13.76 -6.81
CA LYS A 400 -36.35 -12.84 -6.90
C LYS A 400 -35.12 -13.69 -7.11
N VAL A 401 -34.53 -13.64 -8.29
CA VAL A 401 -33.23 -14.25 -8.55
C VAL A 401 -32.18 -13.33 -7.92
N GLN A 402 -31.53 -13.80 -6.88
CA GLN A 402 -30.40 -13.10 -6.26
C GLN A 402 -29.19 -13.31 -7.20
N VAL A 403 -28.58 -12.23 -7.69
CA VAL A 403 -27.35 -12.27 -8.48
C VAL A 403 -26.18 -12.05 -7.52
N GLY A 404 -25.27 -13.01 -7.49
CA GLY A 404 -24.13 -12.97 -6.60
C GLY A 404 -23.63 -14.37 -6.28
N TYR A 405 -22.67 -14.46 -5.37
CA TYR A 405 -22.12 -15.75 -4.92
C TYR A 405 -21.92 -15.77 -3.40
N ASP A 406 -21.94 -16.98 -2.85
CA ASP A 406 -21.57 -17.31 -1.47
C ASP A 406 -20.59 -18.48 -1.55
N GLN A 407 -19.31 -18.20 -1.28
CA GLN A 407 -18.23 -19.16 -1.47
C GLN A 407 -17.21 -19.13 -0.34
N GLY A 408 -16.74 -20.34 0.03
CA GLY A 408 -15.62 -20.52 0.94
C GLY A 408 -14.39 -21.06 0.23
N ARG A 409 -13.20 -20.64 0.68
CA ARG A 409 -11.93 -21.19 0.20
C ARG A 409 -10.92 -21.31 1.32
N VAL A 410 -10.33 -22.50 1.45
CA VAL A 410 -9.17 -22.77 2.30
C VAL A 410 -7.91 -22.56 1.48
N GLU A 411 -6.92 -21.91 2.06
CA GLU A 411 -5.59 -21.72 1.46
C GLU A 411 -4.54 -22.16 2.47
N LEU A 412 -3.65 -23.07 2.06
CA LEU A 412 -2.52 -23.53 2.87
C LEU A 412 -1.22 -23.13 2.18
N SER A 413 -0.20 -22.81 2.95
CA SER A 413 1.15 -22.60 2.44
C SER A 413 2.19 -23.16 3.40
N GLY A 414 3.05 -23.99 2.89
CA GLY A 414 4.24 -24.49 3.56
C GLY A 414 5.50 -23.93 2.90
N TYR A 415 6.41 -23.38 3.70
CA TYR A 415 7.68 -22.80 3.23
C TYR A 415 8.82 -23.29 4.08
N VAL A 416 9.94 -23.64 3.44
CA VAL A 416 11.21 -23.95 4.10
C VAL A 416 12.36 -23.27 3.36
N SER A 417 13.37 -22.81 4.09
CA SER A 417 14.59 -22.29 3.47
C SER A 417 15.83 -22.67 4.27
N ALA A 418 16.94 -22.84 3.55
CA ALA A 418 18.28 -23.02 4.08
C ALA A 418 19.18 -21.92 3.55
N LYS A 419 19.79 -21.15 4.45
CA LYS A 419 20.73 -20.07 4.11
C LYS A 419 22.10 -20.48 4.60
N TYR A 420 23.09 -20.34 3.73
CA TYR A 420 24.46 -20.75 3.98
C TYR A 420 25.46 -19.65 3.65
N GLN A 421 26.26 -19.28 4.61
CA GLN A 421 27.32 -18.28 4.48
C GLN A 421 28.68 -18.94 4.72
N PRO A 422 29.27 -19.60 3.69
CA PRO A 422 30.54 -20.31 3.83
C PRO A 422 31.71 -19.41 4.18
N THR A 423 31.67 -18.17 3.68
CA THR A 423 32.68 -17.13 3.89
C THR A 423 32.02 -15.79 4.19
N ASP A 424 32.77 -14.83 4.69
CA ASP A 424 32.27 -13.45 4.90
C ASP A 424 31.89 -12.73 3.60
N ARG A 425 32.19 -13.31 2.44
CA ARG A 425 31.90 -12.73 1.12
C ARG A 425 30.74 -13.37 0.41
N LEU A 426 30.53 -14.68 0.56
CA LEU A 426 29.53 -15.44 -0.19
C LEU A 426 28.38 -15.84 0.70
N GLY A 427 27.18 -15.48 0.30
CA GLY A 427 25.91 -15.93 0.87
C GLY A 427 25.11 -16.70 -0.18
N LEU A 428 24.52 -17.82 0.19
CA LEU A 428 23.65 -18.64 -0.63
C LEU A 428 22.36 -18.94 0.12
N SER A 429 21.23 -18.97 -0.57
CA SER A 429 19.94 -19.36 0.02
C SER A 429 19.14 -20.19 -0.99
N LEU A 430 18.61 -21.31 -0.52
CA LEU A 430 17.62 -22.13 -1.22
C LEU A 430 16.32 -22.08 -0.44
N ALA A 431 15.22 -21.81 -1.12
CA ALA A 431 13.88 -21.84 -0.56
C ALA A 431 12.95 -22.73 -1.38
N LEU A 432 12.07 -23.41 -0.71
CA LEU A 432 11.03 -24.25 -1.31
C LEU A 432 9.69 -23.87 -0.67
N ARG A 433 8.67 -23.73 -1.48
CA ARG A 433 7.28 -23.46 -1.04
C ARG A 433 6.32 -24.36 -1.80
N GLU A 434 5.23 -24.71 -1.16
CA GLU A 434 4.09 -25.37 -1.77
C GLU A 434 2.81 -24.75 -1.24
N GLU A 435 1.81 -24.56 -2.09
CA GLU A 435 0.56 -23.89 -1.75
C GLU A 435 -0.65 -24.69 -2.25
N MET A 436 -1.74 -24.58 -1.49
CA MET A 436 -3.04 -25.14 -1.84
C MET A 436 -4.10 -24.03 -1.77
N PHE A 437 -4.95 -23.95 -2.76
CA PHE A 437 -6.11 -23.05 -2.82
C PHE A 437 -7.37 -23.85 -3.16
N GLY A 438 -8.25 -24.04 -2.16
CA GLY A 438 -9.30 -25.02 -2.26
C GLY A 438 -8.72 -26.43 -2.40
N ASP A 439 -9.00 -27.10 -3.52
CA ASP A 439 -8.49 -28.45 -3.81
C ASP A 439 -7.31 -28.44 -4.79
N ASP A 440 -6.86 -27.26 -5.25
CA ASP A 440 -5.79 -27.13 -6.25
C ASP A 440 -4.44 -26.84 -5.58
N TRP A 441 -3.46 -27.70 -5.83
CA TRP A 441 -2.08 -27.58 -5.32
C TRP A 441 -1.15 -26.98 -6.36
N THR A 442 -0.19 -26.16 -5.92
CA THR A 442 0.94 -25.80 -6.78
C THR A 442 1.92 -26.97 -6.87
N PRO A 443 2.68 -27.10 -7.96
CA PRO A 443 3.97 -27.76 -7.87
C PRO A 443 4.88 -27.08 -6.85
N VAL A 444 5.90 -27.78 -6.36
CA VAL A 444 6.92 -27.17 -5.49
C VAL A 444 7.48 -25.92 -6.16
N ILE A 445 7.50 -24.82 -5.44
CA ILE A 445 7.95 -23.48 -5.86
C ILE A 445 9.39 -23.29 -5.38
N PRO A 446 10.41 -23.49 -6.24
CA PRO A 446 11.79 -23.27 -5.85
C PRO A 446 12.18 -21.79 -5.99
N ALA A 447 13.06 -21.33 -5.10
CA ALA A 447 13.76 -20.07 -5.25
C ALA A 447 15.20 -20.19 -4.78
N PHE A 448 16.12 -19.61 -5.56
CA PHE A 448 17.54 -19.58 -5.24
C PHE A 448 18.01 -18.12 -5.18
N PHE A 449 18.82 -17.81 -4.16
CA PHE A 449 19.40 -16.49 -3.94
C PHE A 449 20.88 -16.61 -3.67
N ALA A 450 21.65 -15.69 -4.21
CA ALA A 450 23.07 -15.57 -3.95
C ALA A 450 23.47 -14.12 -3.77
N ASP A 451 24.43 -13.86 -2.90
CA ASP A 451 25.13 -12.59 -2.86
C ASP A 451 26.65 -12.78 -2.69
N TYR A 452 27.39 -11.80 -3.22
CA TYR A 452 28.84 -11.78 -3.11
C TYR A 452 29.37 -10.39 -2.79
N VAL A 453 30.11 -10.26 -1.71
CA VAL A 453 30.76 -9.01 -1.30
C VAL A 453 31.99 -8.76 -2.16
N LEU A 454 31.87 -7.87 -3.14
CA LEU A 454 32.93 -7.45 -4.04
C LEU A 454 33.96 -6.59 -3.32
N SER A 455 33.52 -5.71 -2.42
CA SER A 455 34.39 -4.83 -1.63
C SER A 455 33.82 -4.60 -0.23
N HIS A 456 34.59 -4.90 0.80
CA HIS A 456 34.22 -4.62 2.18
C HIS A 456 34.29 -3.11 2.51
N ARG A 457 35.22 -2.35 1.94
CA ARG A 457 35.39 -0.91 2.21
C ARG A 457 34.21 -0.09 1.71
N GLY A 458 33.72 -0.35 0.49
CA GLY A 458 32.58 0.33 -0.10
C GLY A 458 31.29 -0.45 0.06
N ARG A 459 31.29 -1.54 0.82
CA ARG A 459 30.14 -2.49 0.94
C ARG A 459 29.46 -2.73 -0.41
N VAL A 460 30.27 -2.99 -1.42
CA VAL A 460 29.76 -3.33 -2.73
C VAL A 460 29.37 -4.79 -2.74
N VAL A 461 28.10 -5.08 -2.98
CA VAL A 461 27.52 -6.41 -2.95
C VAL A 461 26.83 -6.69 -4.28
N ALA A 462 27.26 -7.71 -4.99
CA ALA A 462 26.52 -8.28 -6.11
C ALA A 462 25.45 -9.24 -5.58
N LYS A 463 24.27 -9.24 -6.19
CA LYS A 463 23.13 -10.07 -5.84
C LYS A 463 22.59 -10.75 -7.09
N ALA A 464 22.12 -11.99 -6.96
CA ALA A 464 21.41 -12.70 -8.02
C ALA A 464 20.33 -13.58 -7.39
N SER A 465 19.19 -13.70 -8.06
CA SER A 465 18.15 -14.62 -7.64
C SER A 465 17.30 -15.11 -8.81
N VAL A 466 16.69 -16.27 -8.63
CA VAL A 466 15.72 -16.86 -9.53
C VAL A 466 14.63 -17.53 -8.71
N SER A 467 13.37 -17.35 -9.12
CA SER A 467 12.24 -18.05 -8.51
C SER A 467 11.15 -18.37 -9.53
N ARG A 468 10.41 -19.43 -9.25
CA ARG A 468 9.12 -19.70 -9.86
C ARG A 468 8.03 -19.26 -8.90
N ASN A 469 6.95 -18.67 -9.40
CA ASN A 469 5.82 -18.26 -8.60
C ASN A 469 4.50 -18.59 -9.30
N PHE A 470 3.43 -18.68 -8.52
CA PHE A 470 2.05 -18.95 -8.97
C PHE A 470 1.10 -17.91 -8.39
N ARG A 471 0.00 -17.68 -9.10
CA ARG A 471 -1.15 -16.94 -8.57
C ARG A 471 -2.44 -17.66 -8.93
N PHE A 472 -3.29 -17.88 -7.94
CA PHE A 472 -4.60 -18.45 -8.14
C PHE A 472 -5.62 -17.38 -8.52
N PRO A 473 -6.65 -17.73 -9.34
CA PRO A 473 -7.76 -16.84 -9.62
C PRO A 473 -8.43 -16.36 -8.33
N THR A 474 -8.90 -15.13 -8.32
CA THR A 474 -9.67 -14.56 -7.19
C THR A 474 -11.07 -15.13 -7.18
N LEU A 475 -11.82 -14.94 -6.07
CA LEU A 475 -13.20 -15.40 -6.01
C LEU A 475 -14.11 -14.67 -7.01
N ASN A 476 -13.83 -13.40 -7.34
CA ASN A 476 -14.54 -12.71 -8.42
C ASN A 476 -14.17 -13.26 -9.79
N ASP A 477 -12.89 -13.61 -10.04
CA ASP A 477 -12.49 -14.23 -11.31
C ASP A 477 -13.28 -15.52 -11.55
N LEU A 478 -13.52 -16.31 -10.50
CA LEU A 478 -14.22 -17.59 -10.60
C LEU A 478 -15.76 -17.45 -10.58
N TYR A 479 -16.32 -16.62 -9.69
CA TYR A 479 -17.74 -16.71 -9.30
C TYR A 479 -18.53 -15.43 -9.48
N PHE A 480 -17.93 -14.32 -9.93
CA PHE A 480 -18.69 -13.07 -10.15
C PHE A 480 -19.83 -13.27 -11.17
N LEU A 481 -21.02 -12.78 -10.87
CA LEU A 481 -22.17 -12.88 -11.74
C LEU A 481 -22.68 -11.48 -12.19
N PRO A 482 -22.91 -11.28 -13.51
CA PRO A 482 -22.60 -12.21 -14.62
C PRO A 482 -21.13 -12.10 -15.03
N GLY A 483 -20.46 -13.20 -15.34
CA GLY A 483 -19.16 -13.14 -16.02
C GLY A 483 -18.01 -13.92 -15.40
N GLY A 484 -18.06 -14.36 -14.15
CA GLY A 484 -17.02 -15.20 -13.57
C GLY A 484 -16.81 -16.51 -14.36
N ASN A 485 -15.59 -17.04 -14.31
CA ASN A 485 -15.19 -18.23 -15.06
C ASN A 485 -14.55 -19.27 -14.13
N PRO A 486 -15.27 -20.32 -13.72
CA PRO A 486 -14.73 -21.37 -12.84
C PRO A 486 -13.62 -22.22 -13.48
N ASP A 487 -13.47 -22.20 -14.81
CA ASP A 487 -12.50 -23.00 -15.58
C ASP A 487 -11.13 -22.31 -15.69
N LEU A 488 -10.91 -21.19 -14.98
CA LEU A 488 -9.65 -20.49 -15.02
C LEU A 488 -8.52 -21.32 -14.39
N LYS A 489 -7.39 -21.31 -15.08
CA LYS A 489 -6.14 -21.88 -14.58
C LYS A 489 -5.40 -20.88 -13.69
N LYS A 490 -4.54 -21.38 -12.80
CA LYS A 490 -3.59 -20.56 -12.05
C LYS A 490 -2.54 -19.97 -12.99
N GLU A 491 -2.25 -18.69 -12.80
CA GLU A 491 -1.13 -18.02 -13.46
C GLU A 491 0.19 -18.55 -12.88
N HIS A 492 1.22 -18.63 -13.69
CA HIS A 492 2.54 -19.03 -13.22
C HIS A 492 3.63 -18.28 -13.98
N GLY A 493 4.79 -18.13 -13.34
CA GLY A 493 5.89 -17.42 -13.96
C GLY A 493 7.23 -17.76 -13.34
N ILE A 494 8.26 -17.45 -14.09
CA ILE A 494 9.65 -17.51 -13.66
C ILE A 494 10.23 -16.10 -13.70
N SER A 495 10.95 -15.74 -12.64
CA SER A 495 11.57 -14.41 -12.51
C SER A 495 13.03 -14.55 -12.18
N TYR A 496 13.83 -13.65 -12.75
CA TYR A 496 15.27 -13.51 -12.55
C TYR A 496 15.59 -12.09 -12.09
N ASP A 497 16.48 -11.97 -11.11
CA ASP A 497 17.00 -10.68 -10.66
C ASP A 497 18.53 -10.72 -10.62
N GLY A 498 19.15 -9.63 -11.06
CA GLY A 498 20.59 -9.42 -10.94
C GLY A 498 20.86 -7.97 -10.54
N GLY A 499 21.69 -7.73 -9.53
CA GLY A 499 21.90 -6.37 -9.05
C GLY A 499 23.21 -6.17 -8.31
N VAL A 500 23.54 -4.90 -8.15
CA VAL A 500 24.70 -4.44 -7.35
C VAL A 500 24.23 -3.33 -6.42
N SER A 501 24.56 -3.45 -5.15
CA SER A 501 24.35 -2.39 -4.16
C SER A 501 25.66 -1.93 -3.56
N PHE A 502 25.73 -0.67 -3.17
CA PHE A 502 26.86 -0.09 -2.47
C PHE A 502 26.42 0.81 -1.34
N ALA A 503 27.27 0.96 -0.33
CA ALA A 503 27.09 1.92 0.75
C ALA A 503 28.45 2.40 1.22
N VAL A 504 28.73 3.70 1.07
CA VAL A 504 29.99 4.35 1.44
C VAL A 504 29.69 5.49 2.38
N GLY A 505 30.47 5.63 3.44
CA GLY A 505 30.29 6.73 4.40
C GLY A 505 31.52 6.95 5.27
N ARG A 506 31.62 8.14 5.84
CA ARG A 506 32.66 8.50 6.79
C ARG A 506 32.02 9.02 8.08
N GLY A 507 32.08 8.22 9.12
CA GLY A 507 31.84 8.56 10.52
C GLY A 507 30.97 9.81 10.78
N GLY A 508 29.67 9.74 10.54
CA GLY A 508 28.73 10.80 10.88
C GLY A 508 28.70 12.02 9.90
N SER A 509 29.67 12.19 9.00
CA SER A 509 29.71 13.39 8.12
C SER A 509 28.93 13.17 6.82
N TYR A 510 29.03 12.01 6.20
CA TYR A 510 28.28 11.68 5.00
C TYR A 510 28.06 10.17 4.84
N SER A 511 26.95 9.81 4.21
CA SER A 511 26.64 8.47 3.75
C SER A 511 26.12 8.55 2.32
N LEU A 512 26.65 7.72 1.45
CA LEU A 512 26.18 7.55 0.07
C LEU A 512 25.82 6.10 -0.13
N HIS A 513 24.64 5.84 -0.63
CA HIS A 513 24.17 4.47 -0.90
C HIS A 513 23.47 4.41 -2.27
N GLY A 514 23.47 3.23 -2.87
CA GLY A 514 22.78 3.01 -4.14
C GLY A 514 22.62 1.55 -4.45
N GLU A 515 21.70 1.28 -5.35
CA GLU A 515 21.40 -0.05 -5.85
C GLU A 515 20.93 0.03 -7.31
N ALA A 516 21.48 -0.83 -8.16
CA ALA A 516 21.04 -1.04 -9.52
C ALA A 516 20.62 -2.51 -9.66
N THR A 517 19.40 -2.74 -10.12
CA THR A 517 18.83 -4.08 -10.29
C THR A 517 18.27 -4.21 -11.69
N TRP A 518 18.72 -5.22 -12.42
CA TRP A 518 18.06 -5.74 -13.61
C TRP A 518 17.10 -6.86 -13.20
N PHE A 519 15.94 -6.92 -13.84
CA PHE A 519 14.94 -7.96 -13.63
C PHE A 519 14.37 -8.44 -14.96
N ASP A 520 13.92 -9.69 -14.98
CA ASP A 520 13.30 -10.33 -16.12
C ASP A 520 12.29 -11.36 -15.63
N SER A 521 11.05 -11.32 -16.15
CA SER A 521 9.95 -12.17 -15.70
C SER A 521 9.07 -12.59 -16.87
N TYR A 522 8.82 -13.88 -16.98
CA TYR A 522 7.89 -14.50 -17.92
C TYR A 522 6.70 -15.03 -17.13
N ILE A 523 5.49 -14.63 -17.49
CA ILE A 523 4.26 -15.00 -16.80
C ILE A 523 3.27 -15.55 -17.81
N ASP A 524 2.91 -16.82 -17.62
CA ASP A 524 1.98 -17.56 -18.46
C ASP A 524 0.58 -17.62 -17.84
N ASP A 525 -0.42 -17.95 -18.67
CA ASP A 525 -1.82 -18.06 -18.27
C ASP A 525 -2.37 -16.78 -17.58
N TRP A 526 -1.86 -15.61 -17.96
CA TRP A 526 -2.27 -14.34 -17.36
C TRP A 526 -3.77 -14.09 -17.52
N ILE A 527 -4.45 -13.81 -16.41
CA ILE A 527 -5.89 -13.59 -16.36
C ILE A 527 -6.22 -12.15 -16.76
N VAL A 528 -7.06 -12.01 -17.77
CA VAL A 528 -7.56 -10.71 -18.26
C VAL A 528 -9.07 -10.75 -18.37
N TRP A 529 -9.74 -9.70 -17.87
CA TRP A 529 -11.15 -9.48 -18.07
C TRP A 529 -11.39 -8.88 -19.46
N LEU A 530 -12.22 -9.54 -20.26
CA LEU A 530 -12.54 -9.14 -21.63
C LEU A 530 -14.04 -8.92 -21.79
N PRO A 531 -14.46 -7.91 -22.62
CA PRO A 531 -15.84 -7.74 -22.96
C PRO A 531 -16.36 -8.91 -23.82
N THR A 532 -17.57 -9.34 -23.56
CA THR A 532 -18.28 -10.33 -24.37
C THR A 532 -19.28 -9.64 -25.29
N PHE A 533 -19.68 -10.32 -26.37
CA PHE A 533 -20.77 -9.86 -27.23
C PHE A 533 -22.12 -9.75 -26.52
N LYS A 534 -22.27 -10.37 -25.35
CA LYS A 534 -23.46 -10.31 -24.48
C LYS A 534 -23.51 -9.06 -23.59
N GLY A 535 -22.51 -8.15 -23.67
CA GLY A 535 -22.47 -6.88 -22.94
C GLY A 535 -21.96 -6.97 -21.51
N PHE A 536 -21.36 -8.08 -21.08
CA PHE A 536 -20.65 -8.21 -19.81
C PHE A 536 -19.18 -8.63 -20.02
N TRP A 537 -18.37 -8.44 -19.00
CA TRP A 537 -16.96 -8.82 -18.98
C TRP A 537 -16.78 -10.21 -18.39
N THR A 538 -15.84 -11.01 -18.92
CA THR A 538 -15.47 -12.32 -18.40
C THR A 538 -13.95 -12.48 -18.36
N PRO A 539 -13.39 -13.11 -17.31
CA PRO A 539 -11.97 -13.36 -17.23
C PRO A 539 -11.56 -14.59 -18.04
N LYS A 540 -10.40 -14.53 -18.67
CA LYS A 540 -9.78 -15.61 -19.44
C LYS A 540 -8.28 -15.65 -19.20
N ASN A 541 -7.69 -16.84 -19.28
CA ASN A 541 -6.25 -17.05 -19.37
C ASN A 541 -5.83 -16.96 -20.85
N ILE A 542 -5.32 -15.84 -21.28
CA ILE A 542 -5.04 -15.62 -22.70
C ILE A 542 -3.71 -14.95 -22.99
N LYS A 543 -3.00 -14.52 -21.96
CA LYS A 543 -1.79 -13.76 -22.17
C LYS A 543 -0.58 -14.46 -21.59
N GLU A 544 0.48 -14.44 -22.37
CA GLU A 544 1.86 -14.55 -21.90
C GLU A 544 2.41 -13.15 -21.80
N VAL A 545 2.96 -12.78 -20.63
CA VAL A 545 3.50 -11.45 -20.39
C VAL A 545 5.00 -11.56 -20.09
N HIS A 546 5.79 -10.82 -20.88
CA HIS A 546 7.21 -10.62 -20.63
C HIS A 546 7.43 -9.23 -20.01
N ALA A 547 7.76 -9.19 -18.73
CA ALA A 547 8.07 -7.98 -18.00
C ALA A 547 9.55 -7.95 -17.62
N TYR A 548 10.27 -6.92 -18.07
CA TYR A 548 11.71 -6.80 -17.84
C TYR A 548 12.11 -5.35 -17.61
N GLY A 549 13.34 -5.12 -17.17
CA GLY A 549 13.80 -3.75 -17.00
C GLY A 549 14.91 -3.53 -15.99
N VAL A 550 15.04 -2.28 -15.59
CA VAL A 550 16.09 -1.82 -14.66
C VAL A 550 15.47 -0.91 -13.60
N GLU A 551 15.79 -1.18 -12.35
CA GLU A 551 15.49 -0.33 -11.19
C GLU A 551 16.77 0.28 -10.63
N LEU A 552 16.80 1.59 -10.45
CA LEU A 552 17.92 2.32 -9.85
C LEU A 552 17.46 3.03 -8.58
N LYS A 553 18.25 2.96 -7.53
CA LYS A 553 18.05 3.69 -6.28
C LYS A 553 19.38 4.36 -5.91
N ALA A 554 19.31 5.61 -5.46
CA ALA A 554 20.47 6.31 -4.94
C ALA A 554 20.04 7.24 -3.80
N GLY A 555 20.87 7.35 -2.77
CA GLY A 555 20.61 8.26 -1.68
C GLY A 555 21.87 8.82 -1.08
N VAL A 556 21.76 10.03 -0.54
CA VAL A 556 22.81 10.73 0.16
C VAL A 556 22.28 11.28 1.47
N ASP A 557 23.03 11.03 2.54
CA ASP A 557 22.89 11.70 3.82
C ASP A 557 24.16 12.50 4.06
N TRP A 558 24.05 13.80 4.28
CA TRP A 558 25.19 14.68 4.45
C TRP A 558 24.98 15.69 5.57
N GLN A 559 25.91 15.74 6.48
CA GLN A 559 25.94 16.73 7.57
C GLN A 559 27.14 17.65 7.42
N PRO A 560 27.03 18.74 6.60
CA PRO A 560 28.13 19.65 6.35
C PRO A 560 28.56 20.43 7.58
N ALA A 561 27.66 20.66 8.53
CA ALA A 561 27.90 21.35 9.79
C ALA A 561 26.93 20.82 10.87
N PRO A 562 27.20 21.03 12.17
CA PRO A 562 26.38 20.52 13.27
C PRO A 562 24.89 20.86 13.19
N ASP A 563 24.57 22.05 12.68
CA ASP A 563 23.19 22.55 12.55
C ASP A 563 22.52 22.21 11.21
N TRP A 564 23.26 21.65 10.24
CA TRP A 564 22.78 21.39 8.90
C TRP A 564 22.77 19.91 8.58
N GLN A 565 21.69 19.42 8.03
CA GLN A 565 21.57 18.06 7.53
C GLN A 565 20.82 18.07 6.19
N LEU A 566 21.39 17.39 5.20
CA LEU A 566 20.81 17.15 3.89
C LEU A 566 20.60 15.64 3.72
N ASN A 567 19.39 15.25 3.36
CA ASN A 567 19.07 13.89 2.94
C ASN A 567 18.39 13.98 1.58
N ALA A 568 18.81 13.17 0.62
CA ALA A 568 18.15 13.07 -0.67
C ALA A 568 18.12 11.61 -1.11
N ASP A 569 16.94 11.16 -1.54
CA ASP A 569 16.70 9.82 -2.07
C ASP A 569 16.08 9.94 -3.46
N GLY A 570 16.58 9.17 -4.41
CA GLY A 570 16.08 9.11 -5.77
C GLY A 570 15.84 7.67 -6.20
N ASN A 571 14.78 7.44 -6.95
CA ASN A 571 14.43 6.16 -7.52
C ASN A 571 14.08 6.34 -9.01
N PHE A 572 14.43 5.37 -9.82
CA PHE A 572 14.10 5.31 -11.23
C PHE A 572 13.78 3.87 -11.62
N SER A 573 12.79 3.68 -12.48
CA SER A 573 12.47 2.38 -13.08
C SER A 573 12.17 2.54 -14.56
N TRP A 574 12.74 1.65 -15.36
CA TRP A 574 12.35 1.38 -16.72
C TRP A 574 11.76 -0.02 -16.77
N THR A 575 10.48 -0.12 -17.20
CA THR A 575 9.68 -1.33 -16.99
C THR A 575 8.79 -1.62 -18.21
N PRO A 576 9.35 -2.08 -19.33
CA PRO A 576 8.57 -2.70 -20.40
C PRO A 576 7.81 -3.93 -19.87
N SER A 577 6.54 -4.04 -20.25
CA SER A 577 5.68 -5.18 -19.90
C SER A 577 4.84 -5.52 -21.13
N ILE A 578 5.28 -6.52 -21.87
CA ILE A 578 4.85 -6.80 -23.23
C ILE A 578 3.95 -8.04 -23.25
N ASN A 579 2.81 -7.94 -23.94
CA ASN A 579 1.95 -9.08 -24.21
C ASN A 579 2.55 -9.92 -25.34
N ASN A 580 3.02 -11.12 -25.05
CA ASN A 580 3.58 -12.09 -26.00
C ASN A 580 2.66 -13.29 -26.24
N GLY A 581 1.45 -13.28 -25.66
CA GLY A 581 0.51 -14.39 -25.80
C GLY A 581 -0.05 -14.54 -27.22
N ASP A 582 -0.81 -15.60 -27.43
CA ASP A 582 -1.47 -15.87 -28.70
C ASP A 582 -2.61 -14.88 -28.97
N PRO A 583 -2.87 -14.52 -30.25
CA PRO A 583 -4.01 -13.70 -30.61
C PRO A 583 -5.34 -14.36 -30.21
N VAL A 584 -6.23 -13.61 -29.57
CA VAL A 584 -7.59 -14.09 -29.21
C VAL A 584 -8.45 -14.31 -30.48
N ASP A 585 -8.21 -13.48 -31.49
CA ASP A 585 -8.83 -13.53 -32.81
C ASP A 585 -7.91 -12.86 -33.84
N TRP A 586 -8.30 -12.92 -35.11
CA TRP A 586 -7.51 -12.36 -36.20
C TRP A 586 -7.46 -10.81 -36.22
N TYR A 587 -8.26 -10.13 -35.41
CA TYR A 587 -8.21 -8.68 -35.19
C TYR A 587 -7.38 -8.28 -33.97
N ASP A 588 -6.91 -9.23 -33.19
CA ASP A 588 -6.15 -8.92 -31.97
C ASP A 588 -4.81 -8.26 -32.30
N LYS A 589 -4.73 -6.96 -32.07
CA LYS A 589 -3.54 -6.14 -32.25
C LYS A 589 -2.75 -5.94 -30.95
N ALA A 590 -3.10 -6.66 -29.89
CA ALA A 590 -2.47 -6.51 -28.58
C ALA A 590 -1.13 -7.23 -28.46
N ILE A 591 -0.79 -8.12 -29.40
CA ILE A 591 0.45 -8.90 -29.37
C ILE A 591 1.66 -8.01 -29.66
N GLY A 592 2.71 -8.17 -28.86
CA GLY A 592 3.92 -7.34 -28.92
C GLY A 592 3.70 -5.91 -28.39
N LYS A 593 2.60 -5.65 -27.66
CA LYS A 593 2.26 -4.32 -27.14
C LYS A 593 2.44 -4.23 -25.63
N GLN A 594 2.77 -3.00 -25.17
CA GLN A 594 2.83 -2.67 -23.74
C GLN A 594 1.47 -2.90 -23.08
N LEU A 595 1.46 -3.45 -21.88
CA LEU A 595 0.22 -3.60 -21.12
C LEU A 595 -0.38 -2.23 -20.77
N VAL A 596 -1.72 -2.19 -20.72
CA VAL A 596 -2.47 -0.95 -20.47
C VAL A 596 -2.25 -0.42 -19.06
N TYR A 597 -2.22 0.91 -18.89
CA TYR A 597 -2.02 1.63 -17.64
C TYR A 597 -0.69 1.38 -16.93
N ILE A 598 0.28 0.76 -17.55
CA ILE A 598 1.63 0.56 -17.00
C ILE A 598 2.57 1.59 -17.62
N PRO A 599 3.18 2.49 -16.83
CA PRO A 599 4.18 3.41 -17.35
C PRO A 599 5.47 2.64 -17.68
N GLU A 600 6.08 2.97 -18.81
CA GLU A 600 7.39 2.40 -19.16
C GLU A 600 8.51 3.00 -18.28
N TYR A 601 8.38 4.28 -17.94
CA TYR A 601 9.35 5.00 -17.09
C TYR A 601 8.64 5.58 -15.88
N SER A 602 9.23 5.40 -14.71
CA SER A 602 8.84 6.08 -13.48
C SER A 602 10.06 6.56 -12.71
N ALA A 603 9.94 7.70 -12.04
CA ALA A 603 11.00 8.25 -11.22
C ALA A 603 10.42 9.01 -10.02
N SER A 604 11.17 9.02 -8.93
CA SER A 604 10.85 9.84 -7.75
C SER A 604 12.11 10.38 -7.09
N VAL A 605 12.01 11.58 -6.53
CA VAL A 605 13.08 12.22 -5.75
C VAL A 605 12.45 12.86 -4.51
N THR A 606 13.02 12.58 -3.35
CA THR A 606 12.68 13.27 -2.10
C THR A 606 13.93 13.88 -1.50
N GLY A 607 13.95 15.20 -1.37
CA GLY A 607 15.03 15.96 -0.74
C GLY A 607 14.58 16.57 0.59
N ARG A 608 15.41 16.47 1.63
CA ARG A 608 15.16 17.01 2.98
C ARG A 608 16.34 17.89 3.38
N LEU A 609 16.07 19.13 3.70
CA LEU A 609 17.06 20.07 4.25
C LEU A 609 16.63 20.45 5.66
N THR A 610 17.42 20.06 6.64
CA THR A 610 17.18 20.41 8.05
C THR A 610 18.22 21.45 8.50
N TYR A 611 17.73 22.54 9.05
CA TYR A 611 18.55 23.55 9.70
C TYR A 611 18.00 23.84 11.09
N ARG A 612 18.71 23.39 12.15
CA ARG A 612 18.22 23.48 13.53
C ARG A 612 16.82 22.90 13.69
N SER A 613 15.85 23.74 14.02
CA SER A 613 14.45 23.39 14.22
C SER A 613 13.56 23.62 12.97
N TRP A 614 14.15 23.92 11.84
CA TRP A 614 13.47 24.04 10.57
C TRP A 614 13.77 22.85 9.70
N ARG A 615 12.76 22.33 8.98
CA ARG A 615 12.91 21.31 7.98
C ARG A 615 12.15 21.70 6.73
N PHE A 616 12.83 21.74 5.61
CA PHE A 616 12.28 21.89 4.28
C PHE A 616 12.31 20.53 3.58
N ILE A 617 11.20 20.14 2.96
CA ILE A 617 11.08 18.87 2.22
C ILE A 617 10.55 19.20 0.83
N TYR A 618 11.22 18.70 -0.19
CA TYR A 618 10.80 18.72 -1.57
C TYR A 618 10.60 17.29 -2.05
N LYS A 619 9.46 17.01 -2.67
CA LYS A 619 9.12 15.71 -3.26
C LYS A 619 8.77 15.90 -4.71
N TRP A 620 9.26 15.03 -5.55
CA TRP A 620 8.98 15.02 -6.97
C TRP A 620 8.75 13.58 -7.43
N CYS A 621 7.79 13.37 -8.35
CA CYS A 621 7.62 12.11 -9.06
C CYS A 621 7.25 12.36 -10.51
N TYR A 622 7.58 11.39 -11.37
CA TYR A 622 7.30 11.38 -12.80
C TYR A 622 6.80 10.01 -13.24
N TYR A 623 5.77 10.01 -14.08
CA TYR A 623 5.30 8.83 -14.79
C TYR A 623 5.20 9.15 -16.28
N SER A 624 5.75 8.25 -17.11
CA SER A 624 5.64 8.34 -18.56
C SER A 624 4.20 8.12 -19.03
N GLU A 625 3.99 8.27 -20.32
CA GLU A 625 2.73 7.96 -20.97
C GLU A 625 2.28 6.52 -20.69
N ARG A 626 0.96 6.32 -20.57
CA ARG A 626 0.35 5.01 -20.35
C ARG A 626 -0.74 4.79 -21.36
N PHE A 627 -0.68 3.65 -22.05
CA PHE A 627 -1.72 3.26 -22.99
C PHE A 627 -2.99 2.84 -22.24
N THR A 628 -4.13 3.12 -22.84
CA THR A 628 -5.46 2.77 -22.31
C THR A 628 -6.16 1.73 -23.17
N THR A 629 -5.63 1.46 -24.36
CA THR A 629 -6.09 0.43 -25.29
C THR A 629 -5.00 -0.62 -25.50
N SER A 630 -5.38 -1.88 -25.64
CA SER A 630 -4.44 -3.01 -25.76
C SER A 630 -3.60 -2.99 -27.05
N ASP A 631 -4.08 -2.31 -28.09
CA ASP A 631 -3.36 -2.12 -29.36
C ASP A 631 -2.35 -0.96 -29.31
N ASN A 632 -2.23 -0.27 -28.17
CA ASN A 632 -1.41 0.92 -27.94
C ASN A 632 -1.70 2.05 -28.95
N SER A 633 -2.93 2.18 -29.41
CA SER A 633 -3.33 3.17 -30.38
C SER A 633 -3.29 4.57 -29.78
N MET A 634 -2.55 5.48 -30.45
CA MET A 634 -2.45 6.89 -30.07
C MET A 634 -3.35 7.80 -30.95
N LYS A 635 -4.12 7.23 -31.86
CA LYS A 635 -4.91 7.97 -32.82
C LYS A 635 -6.07 8.76 -32.22
N THR A 636 -6.50 8.40 -31.02
CA THR A 636 -7.60 9.05 -30.32
C THR A 636 -7.14 9.63 -28.97
N LYS A 637 -7.83 10.66 -28.48
CA LYS A 637 -7.55 11.24 -27.15
C LYS A 637 -7.74 10.22 -26.01
N ILE A 638 -8.54 9.18 -26.24
CA ILE A 638 -8.82 8.12 -25.26
C ILE A 638 -7.80 6.98 -25.30
N GLY A 639 -6.86 6.97 -26.26
CA GLY A 639 -5.85 5.89 -26.42
C GLY A 639 -4.73 5.95 -25.38
N ARG A 640 -4.60 7.04 -24.64
CA ARG A 640 -3.50 7.24 -23.68
C ARG A 640 -3.84 8.18 -22.54
N VAL A 641 -3.18 7.97 -21.42
CA VAL A 641 -3.02 8.96 -20.35
C VAL A 641 -1.68 9.67 -20.54
N LYS A 642 -1.70 10.99 -20.59
CA LYS A 642 -0.49 11.81 -20.79
C LYS A 642 0.54 11.56 -19.70
N PRO A 643 1.85 11.73 -19.98
CA PRO A 643 2.86 11.78 -18.95
C PRO A 643 2.61 12.96 -18.01
N TYR A 644 2.98 12.85 -16.76
CA TYR A 644 2.91 13.95 -15.80
C TYR A 644 4.02 13.86 -14.77
N PHE A 645 4.29 14.98 -14.14
CA PHE A 645 5.11 15.05 -12.94
C PHE A 645 4.36 15.74 -11.81
N MET A 646 4.69 15.40 -10.60
CA MET A 646 4.15 16.03 -9.40
C MET A 646 5.30 16.60 -8.59
N SER A 647 5.09 17.77 -7.99
CA SER A 647 6.07 18.43 -7.11
C SER A 647 5.36 18.97 -5.90
N ASP A 648 5.74 18.48 -4.72
CA ASP A 648 5.20 18.93 -3.45
C ASP A 648 6.33 19.51 -2.59
N VAL A 649 6.00 20.57 -1.85
CA VAL A 649 6.92 21.17 -0.88
C VAL A 649 6.28 21.22 0.49
N SER A 650 7.07 21.04 1.53
CA SER A 650 6.63 21.31 2.88
C SER A 650 7.72 22.02 3.69
N LEU A 651 7.27 22.86 4.62
CA LEU A 651 8.12 23.54 5.58
C LEU A 651 7.59 23.24 6.97
N GLU A 652 8.50 22.74 7.82
CA GLU A 652 8.19 22.40 9.20
C GLU A 652 9.02 23.25 10.15
N LYS A 653 8.41 23.66 11.26
CA LYS A 653 9.07 24.34 12.38
C LYS A 653 8.72 23.63 13.68
N ALA A 654 9.73 23.09 14.35
CA ALA A 654 9.62 22.56 15.70
C ALA A 654 9.99 23.61 16.75
N PHE A 655 9.26 23.64 17.86
CA PHE A 655 9.57 24.47 19.01
C PHE A 655 9.03 23.82 20.29
N SER A 656 9.65 24.14 21.41
CA SER A 656 9.29 23.59 22.72
C SER A 656 8.77 24.69 23.65
N LEU A 657 7.66 24.42 24.28
CA LEU A 657 7.21 25.13 25.45
C LEU A 657 7.48 24.29 26.71
N ARG A 658 7.28 24.88 27.87
CA ARG A 658 7.56 24.23 29.17
C ARG A 658 6.78 22.93 29.39
N TRP A 659 5.60 22.81 28.78
CA TRP A 659 4.65 21.71 29.00
C TRP A 659 4.44 20.81 27.77
N ALA A 660 4.87 21.23 26.56
CA ALA A 660 4.72 20.43 25.34
C ALA A 660 5.75 20.82 24.27
N ASP A 661 5.99 19.89 23.37
CA ASP A 661 6.66 20.09 22.09
C ASP A 661 5.62 20.30 21.00
N PHE A 662 5.91 21.23 20.11
CA PHE A 662 5.04 21.59 18.97
C PHE A 662 5.80 21.48 17.66
N THR A 663 5.11 21.03 16.62
CA THR A 663 5.58 21.16 15.25
C THR A 663 4.46 21.73 14.40
N VAL A 664 4.75 22.82 13.71
CA VAL A 664 3.86 23.40 12.67
C VAL A 664 4.43 23.02 11.32
N LYS A 665 3.60 22.49 10.43
CA LYS A 665 3.95 22.09 9.08
C LYS A 665 2.99 22.67 8.09
N GLY A 666 3.50 23.43 7.12
CA GLY A 666 2.79 23.86 5.93
C GLY A 666 3.16 22.98 4.74
N VAL A 667 2.17 22.59 3.94
CA VAL A 667 2.37 21.76 2.74
C VAL A 667 1.72 22.47 1.56
N VAL A 668 2.41 22.45 0.43
CA VAL A 668 1.91 22.87 -0.88
C VAL A 668 2.03 21.67 -1.80
N ASN A 669 0.90 21.09 -2.16
CA ASN A 669 0.81 19.97 -3.08
C ASN A 669 0.64 20.49 -4.51
N ASN A 670 1.23 19.79 -5.48
CA ASN A 670 1.20 20.15 -6.89
C ASN A 670 1.67 21.60 -7.13
N LEU A 671 2.87 21.91 -6.68
CA LEU A 671 3.47 23.25 -6.66
C LEU A 671 3.40 23.98 -8.02
N PHE A 672 3.58 23.25 -9.12
CA PHE A 672 3.57 23.81 -10.48
C PHE A 672 2.18 23.85 -11.11
N ASN A 673 1.13 23.49 -10.33
CA ASN A 673 -0.27 23.54 -10.76
C ASN A 673 -0.55 22.67 -12.01
N GLU A 674 0.09 21.53 -12.12
CA GLU A 674 -0.05 20.58 -13.23
C GLU A 674 -1.50 20.05 -13.31
N GLU A 675 -2.06 20.07 -14.53
CA GLU A 675 -3.36 19.45 -14.83
C GLU A 675 -3.12 18.02 -15.32
N TYR A 676 -3.40 17.02 -14.48
CA TYR A 676 -3.08 15.64 -14.78
C TYR A 676 -4.21 14.66 -14.43
N GLU A 677 -4.12 13.49 -15.02
CA GLU A 677 -4.97 12.33 -14.77
C GLU A 677 -4.08 11.13 -14.42
N SER A 678 -4.38 10.41 -13.38
CA SER A 678 -3.73 9.13 -13.09
C SER A 678 -4.36 7.98 -13.88
N VAL A 679 -5.67 8.04 -14.09
CA VAL A 679 -6.47 7.16 -14.93
C VAL A 679 -7.27 8.04 -15.88
N LEU A 680 -7.47 7.57 -17.12
CA LEU A 680 -8.21 8.31 -18.15
C LEU A 680 -9.57 8.81 -17.65
N SER A 681 -9.86 10.08 -17.88
CA SER A 681 -11.07 10.76 -17.45
C SER A 681 -11.27 10.82 -15.93
N ARG A 682 -10.19 10.67 -15.15
CA ARG A 682 -10.13 10.84 -13.70
C ARG A 682 -9.22 12.03 -13.36
N PRO A 683 -9.73 13.26 -13.37
CA PRO A 683 -8.94 14.44 -13.04
C PRO A 683 -8.48 14.41 -11.60
N MET A 684 -7.28 14.92 -11.36
CA MET A 684 -6.66 15.00 -10.04
C MET A 684 -6.64 16.46 -9.54
N PRO A 685 -6.54 16.68 -8.21
CA PRO A 685 -6.46 18.03 -7.66
C PRO A 685 -5.27 18.81 -8.21
N ARG A 686 -5.50 20.07 -8.54
CA ARG A 686 -4.46 21.04 -8.89
C ARG A 686 -3.76 21.53 -7.63
N LEU A 687 -3.01 22.65 -7.73
CA LEU A 687 -2.34 23.31 -6.60
C LEU A 687 -3.29 23.40 -5.39
N ASN A 688 -2.86 22.87 -4.26
CA ASN A 688 -3.62 22.89 -3.01
C ASN A 688 -2.68 22.94 -1.79
N TYR A 689 -3.25 23.29 -0.63
CA TYR A 689 -2.50 23.62 0.58
C TYR A 689 -3.03 22.85 1.77
N GLU A 690 -2.12 22.50 2.69
CA GLU A 690 -2.45 21.87 3.96
C GLU A 690 -1.62 22.49 5.09
N LEU A 691 -2.17 22.56 6.29
CA LEU A 691 -1.50 23.04 7.50
C LEU A 691 -1.73 22.03 8.63
N PHE A 692 -0.67 21.65 9.31
CA PHE A 692 -0.68 20.70 10.42
C PHE A 692 -0.09 21.32 11.68
N LEU A 693 -0.67 20.97 12.83
CA LEU A 693 -0.17 21.28 14.17
C LEU A 693 -0.02 19.96 14.94
N ASP A 694 1.22 19.55 15.22
CA ASP A 694 1.56 18.38 16.06
C ASP A 694 1.86 18.87 17.49
N ILE A 695 1.20 18.29 18.48
CA ILE A 695 1.33 18.62 19.91
C ILE A 695 1.71 17.34 20.65
N ARG A 696 2.83 17.41 21.41
CA ARG A 696 3.33 16.32 22.25
C ARG A 696 3.54 16.82 23.67
N PRO A 697 2.58 16.62 24.59
CA PRO A 697 2.72 16.98 25.98
C PRO A 697 3.91 16.28 26.65
N ARG A 698 4.60 16.96 27.54
CA ARG A 698 5.69 16.43 28.34
C ARG A 698 5.17 16.02 29.70
N TRP A 699 5.13 14.71 29.97
CA TRP A 699 4.72 14.16 31.27
C TRP A 699 5.94 13.88 32.12
N GLY A 700 5.97 14.45 33.34
CA GLY A 700 6.79 13.91 34.42
C GLY A 700 8.29 14.18 34.46
N ARG A 701 8.81 15.28 33.89
CA ARG A 701 10.10 15.80 34.32
C ARG A 701 9.89 16.78 35.49
N ARG A 702 9.69 16.27 36.72
CA ARG A 702 10.12 17.03 37.90
C ARG A 702 11.65 17.10 37.86
N ARG A 703 12.20 18.32 37.89
CA ARG A 703 13.65 18.63 38.02
C ARG A 703 14.30 17.89 39.16
#